data_0bc6c3f88593b157bedf0ec68b731bae
#
_entry.id   0bc6c3f88593b157bedf0ec68b731bae
#
_cell.length_a   1.000
_cell.length_b   1.000
_cell.length_c   1.000
_cell.angle_alpha   90.00
_cell.angle_beta   90.00
_cell.angle_gamma   90.00
#
_symmetry.space_group_name_H-M   'P 1'
#
loop_
_entity.id
_entity.type
_entity.pdbx_description
1 polymer ?
#
loop_
_entity_poly.entity_id
_entity_poly.type
_entity_poly.pdbx_seq_one_letter_code
_entity_poly.pdbx_strand_id
1 'polypeptide(L)'
;MNTKLVSALFACAIGLACSSNAPNVNQDGSAGGATRPAGSSGSGGGASTGGTTGDSSIQTGGQGGGATSTLSSTRLSGGTTSPSSSSAGTGGQTTGGATSASSGPGGQSGTGGQTTLSGGSTVADAGVDRAASGGSGGSAATAADAGIDRAPLGGSGGSATTDGGGSGGIAGTRDAAQSTVADADTQPAGDGGSGRTWQQLQSDFIDWRFGMFLHFGILTYTGSWAKPNLDITQFNPTNLDCNQWADAAVSAKMTFGVLTTRHHDGFALWPSKASTFNVGNISWRAGKGDVVQEYVTAFRAKGLKPGLYYSIWDSTQNNGNNGPLSASQMQYIKTQLTELLSNYGEIPFLVLDGWAWKMGHRNAPFAEIHDLIKSLQPDILITDHDGIQGPWDADLVMYEEPKGVFSPTGNTIAAGQDNKINGTGGNDWFWAPDIGNLMTVSSIIDGHLKKLEPSYTNFILNCPPNRDGQLDAAIVTILGQVGSSWTPNVSRAPLPAQVPLNEHPYLPTGATATSGTASNAIDGVNDVGVNTVWTSSTSFPQSLTLDLGSVKPDVGYFGYLPGYAGNGPTTNGSITSYKILVSSDNSVYTTATSGTWPGDGKYQGVLFGPMAARYVRLEADAVKGTGGAQATEVVVGARR
;
A
#
# COMPACT_ATOMS: atom_id res chain seq x y z
N MET A 1 24.83 -1.54 22.71
CA MET A 1 24.07 -2.74 23.06
C MET A 1 23.27 -3.10 21.83
N ASN A 2 23.47 -4.26 21.33
CA ASN A 2 23.32 -4.69 19.94
C ASN A 2 21.87 -4.69 19.44
N THR A 3 21.64 -4.05 18.30
CA THR A 3 20.44 -4.11 17.47
C THR A 3 19.98 -5.53 17.06
N LYS A 4 20.84 -6.52 17.21
CA LYS A 4 20.51 -7.94 16.97
C LYS A 4 19.59 -8.57 18.04
N LEU A 5 19.48 -7.99 19.24
CA LEU A 5 18.65 -8.54 20.33
C LEU A 5 17.19 -8.11 20.20
N VAL A 6 16.92 -6.96 19.57
CA VAL A 6 15.55 -6.44 19.41
C VAL A 6 14.83 -7.17 18.26
N SER A 7 15.54 -7.53 17.20
CA SER A 7 14.96 -8.31 16.09
C SER A 7 14.62 -9.76 16.50
N ALA A 8 15.39 -10.36 17.39
CA ALA A 8 15.10 -11.71 17.89
C ALA A 8 13.86 -11.77 18.80
N LEU A 9 13.58 -10.71 19.54
CA LEU A 9 12.40 -10.62 20.40
C LEU A 9 11.10 -10.40 19.59
N PHE A 10 11.19 -9.71 18.45
CA PHE A 10 10.02 -9.47 17.58
C PHE A 10 9.64 -10.72 16.77
N ALA A 11 10.63 -11.51 16.32
CA ALA A 11 10.38 -12.78 15.64
C ALA A 11 9.78 -13.85 16.57
N CYS A 12 10.13 -13.83 17.87
CA CYS A 12 9.58 -14.77 18.84
C CYS A 12 8.11 -14.45 19.23
N ALA A 13 7.70 -13.19 19.18
CA ALA A 13 6.33 -12.79 19.47
C ALA A 13 5.34 -13.17 18.34
N ILE A 14 5.80 -13.20 17.08
CA ILE A 14 4.97 -13.60 15.94
C ILE A 14 4.86 -15.13 15.83
N GLY A 15 5.86 -15.89 16.29
CA GLY A 15 5.85 -17.35 16.25
C GLY A 15 4.93 -18.02 17.27
N LEU A 16 4.46 -17.31 18.31
CA LEU A 16 3.60 -17.85 19.36
C LEU A 16 2.09 -17.66 19.11
N ALA A 17 1.71 -16.96 18.05
CA ALA A 17 0.30 -16.75 17.68
C ALA A 17 -0.26 -17.79 16.69
N CYS A 18 0.56 -18.74 16.20
CA CYS A 18 0.14 -19.72 15.19
C CYS A 18 -0.09 -21.14 15.69
N SER A 19 -0.24 -21.39 17.01
CA SER A 19 -0.55 -22.74 17.49
C SER A 19 -1.71 -22.77 18.47
N SER A 20 -2.92 -22.51 17.99
CA SER A 20 -4.15 -23.07 18.57
C SER A 20 -5.34 -22.72 17.70
N ASN A 21 -5.71 -23.62 16.78
CA ASN A 21 -7.09 -23.97 16.47
C ASN A 21 -7.13 -24.93 15.27
N ALA A 22 -7.01 -26.22 15.60
CA ALA A 22 -7.54 -27.27 14.74
C ALA A 22 -8.97 -27.56 15.19
N PRO A 23 -9.95 -27.58 14.29
CA PRO A 23 -11.31 -28.01 14.67
C PRO A 23 -11.36 -29.53 14.79
N ASN A 24 -11.84 -29.99 15.94
CA ASN A 24 -12.31 -31.36 16.20
C ASN A 24 -13.44 -31.70 15.22
N VAL A 25 -13.25 -32.73 14.44
CA VAL A 25 -14.33 -33.39 13.73
C VAL A 25 -14.78 -34.57 14.59
N ASN A 26 -15.94 -34.45 15.21
CA ASN A 26 -16.67 -35.56 15.80
C ASN A 26 -17.16 -36.49 14.69
N GLN A 27 -16.75 -37.72 14.74
CA GLN A 27 -17.42 -38.83 14.06
C GLN A 27 -18.42 -39.46 15.04
N ASP A 28 -19.68 -39.31 14.72
CA ASP A 28 -20.73 -40.20 15.27
C ASP A 28 -20.93 -41.38 14.33
N GLY A 29 -20.98 -42.57 14.97
CA GLY A 29 -21.04 -43.83 14.32
C GLY A 29 -22.47 -44.29 13.93
N SER A 30 -22.52 -45.25 13.07
CA SER A 30 -23.41 -46.43 13.22
C SER A 30 -23.04 -47.54 12.25
N ALA A 31 -22.77 -48.63 12.83
CA ALA A 31 -22.97 -50.07 12.65
C ALA A 31 -23.37 -50.67 11.28
N GLY A 32 -22.71 -51.79 10.98
CA GLY A 32 -23.24 -52.88 10.11
C GLY A 32 -22.10 -53.59 9.36
N GLY A 33 -21.54 -54.61 9.85
CA GLY A 33 -21.83 -56.01 9.69
C GLY A 33 -20.90 -56.76 8.72
N ALA A 34 -20.06 -57.67 9.28
CA ALA A 34 -19.68 -59.00 8.78
C ALA A 34 -18.82 -59.13 7.50
N THR A 35 -17.69 -59.74 7.50
CA THR A 35 -17.23 -61.12 7.59
C THR A 35 -15.79 -61.25 7.08
N ARG A 36 -14.96 -62.00 7.82
CA ARG A 36 -13.67 -62.55 7.38
C ARG A 36 -13.88 -63.83 6.54
N PRO A 37 -12.90 -64.35 5.77
CA PRO A 37 -11.75 -65.08 6.30
C PRO A 37 -10.42 -64.94 5.48
N ALA A 38 -9.29 -65.01 6.15
CA ALA A 38 -8.26 -66.04 6.38
C ALA A 38 -7.49 -66.60 5.17
N GLY A 39 -6.19 -66.67 5.32
CA GLY A 39 -5.26 -67.54 4.59
C GLY A 39 -4.01 -66.80 4.14
N SER A 40 -2.90 -66.97 4.63
CA SER A 40 -1.94 -67.95 5.06
C SER A 40 -0.60 -67.82 4.32
N SER A 41 0.50 -67.81 5.10
CA SER A 41 1.82 -68.42 4.86
C SER A 41 2.68 -67.82 3.72
N GLY A 42 3.97 -67.64 3.89
CA GLY A 42 5.01 -68.22 4.67
C GLY A 42 6.36 -67.63 4.28
N SER A 43 7.19 -67.54 5.20
CA SER A 43 8.52 -68.12 5.41
C SER A 43 9.69 -67.72 4.53
N GLY A 44 10.77 -67.48 5.27
CA GLY A 44 12.16 -67.78 4.99
C GLY A 44 13.03 -66.57 4.69
N GLY A 45 14.03 -66.20 5.42
CA GLY A 45 15.01 -66.91 6.15
C GLY A 45 16.40 -66.43 5.76
N GLY A 46 17.28 -66.26 6.76
CA GLY A 46 18.73 -66.31 6.66
C GLY A 46 19.44 -64.95 6.75
N ALA A 47 19.99 -64.53 7.90
CA ALA A 47 21.24 -64.89 8.55
C ALA A 47 22.47 -64.59 7.67
N SER A 48 23.48 -63.91 8.04
CA SER A 48 24.30 -63.86 9.24
C SER A 48 25.57 -63.01 8.98
N THR A 49 26.09 -62.51 10.08
CA THR A 49 27.50 -62.39 10.51
C THR A 49 28.36 -61.36 9.79
N GLY A 50 28.99 -60.55 10.52
CA GLY A 50 29.98 -60.53 11.58
C GLY A 50 30.96 -59.47 11.24
N GLY A 51 31.45 -58.67 12.07
CA GLY A 51 32.37 -58.80 13.08
C GLY A 51 33.40 -57.70 13.03
N THR A 52 33.51 -57.02 14.09
CA THR A 52 34.63 -56.76 15.00
C THR A 52 35.65 -55.67 14.68
N THR A 53 35.64 -54.71 15.60
CA THR A 53 36.78 -54.23 16.44
C THR A 53 37.88 -53.41 15.82
N GLY A 54 38.18 -52.33 16.56
CA GLY A 54 39.46 -51.70 16.55
C GLY A 54 39.50 -50.31 17.17
N ASP A 55 39.54 -50.33 18.49
CA ASP A 55 39.97 -49.28 19.41
C ASP A 55 41.43 -48.85 19.14
N SER A 56 41.75 -47.58 19.31
CA SER A 56 42.99 -47.14 19.98
C SER A 56 43.09 -45.62 20.05
N SER A 57 42.92 -45.18 21.28
CA SER A 57 43.50 -43.99 21.88
C SER A 57 45.00 -43.84 21.60
N ILE A 58 45.53 -42.62 21.62
CA ILE A 58 46.69 -42.21 22.43
C ILE A 58 46.78 -40.67 22.47
N GLN A 59 46.91 -40.21 23.71
CA GLN A 59 47.32 -38.89 24.19
C GLN A 59 48.75 -38.54 23.87
N THR A 60 49.06 -37.29 24.08
CA THR A 60 50.18 -36.56 24.71
C THR A 60 50.56 -35.40 23.82
N GLY A 61 50.75 -34.16 24.24
CA GLY A 61 51.24 -33.59 25.46
C GLY A 61 52.33 -32.57 25.17
N GLY A 62 52.36 -31.45 25.87
CA GLY A 62 53.53 -30.60 25.98
C GLY A 62 53.31 -29.14 25.44
N GLN A 63 52.99 -28.22 26.31
CA GLN A 63 53.81 -27.33 27.16
C GLN A 63 54.75 -26.40 26.38
N GLY A 64 54.56 -25.08 26.63
CA GLY A 64 55.63 -24.28 27.04
C GLY A 64 55.67 -22.82 26.56
N GLY A 65 55.55 -21.89 27.51
CA GLY A 65 56.24 -20.62 27.62
C GLY A 65 55.60 -19.43 26.86
N GLY A 66 55.12 -18.41 27.42
CA GLY A 66 55.47 -17.64 28.60
C GLY A 66 56.36 -16.47 28.23
N ALA A 67 55.80 -15.23 28.13
CA ALA A 67 56.48 -14.03 28.55
C ALA A 67 55.55 -12.84 28.58
N THR A 68 55.34 -12.36 29.75
CA THR A 68 54.86 -11.04 30.18
C THR A 68 55.84 -9.93 29.81
N SER A 69 55.29 -8.75 29.47
CA SER A 69 55.91 -7.47 29.90
C SER A 69 54.87 -6.35 29.93
N THR A 70 54.67 -5.90 31.12
CA THR A 70 54.04 -4.69 31.63
C THR A 70 54.93 -3.46 31.39
N LEU A 71 54.29 -2.28 31.63
CA LEU A 71 54.78 -0.93 31.95
C LEU A 71 54.55 0.07 30.79
N SER A 72 54.10 1.27 30.98
CA SER A 72 53.71 2.10 32.13
C SER A 72 53.23 3.43 31.58
N SER A 73 52.33 4.01 32.32
CA SER A 73 51.84 5.36 32.34
C SER A 73 52.85 6.47 32.11
N THR A 74 52.44 7.59 31.45
CA THR A 74 52.82 8.92 31.90
C THR A 74 51.72 9.94 31.62
N ARG A 75 51.24 10.53 32.69
CA ARG A 75 50.51 11.79 32.77
C ARG A 75 51.51 12.95 32.52
N LEU A 76 51.01 14.00 31.88
CA LEU A 76 51.40 15.36 32.22
C LEU A 76 50.25 16.34 31.98
N SER A 77 49.98 17.01 33.02
CA SER A 77 49.10 18.07 33.37
C SER A 77 49.66 19.47 32.98
N GLY A 78 48.78 20.40 32.88
CA GLY A 78 49.03 21.84 32.92
C GLY A 78 48.04 22.55 32.00
N GLY A 79 47.19 23.44 32.34
CA GLY A 79 47.01 24.28 33.50
C GLY A 79 46.63 25.69 33.03
N THR A 80 45.48 26.17 33.55
CA THR A 80 45.14 27.58 33.84
C THR A 80 45.00 28.54 32.64
N THR A 81 44.02 29.41 32.49
CA THR A 81 43.43 30.39 33.41
C THR A 81 42.24 31.08 32.76
N SER A 82 41.23 31.33 33.55
CA SER A 82 40.22 32.38 33.30
C SER A 82 40.80 33.75 33.68
N PRO A 83 40.25 34.89 33.24
CA PRO A 83 39.45 35.63 34.21
C PRO A 83 38.20 36.36 33.69
N SER A 84 37.35 36.56 34.63
CA SER A 84 36.15 37.36 34.81
C SER A 84 36.33 38.88 34.63
N SER A 85 35.23 39.59 34.33
CA SER A 85 34.74 40.85 34.95
C SER A 85 33.47 41.29 34.20
N SER A 86 32.33 41.37 34.84
CA SER A 86 31.73 42.40 35.71
C SER A 86 31.39 43.71 34.98
N SER A 87 30.12 44.06 34.98
CA SER A 87 29.41 45.07 35.75
C SER A 87 28.19 45.55 34.96
N ALA A 88 27.00 45.47 35.52
CA ALA A 88 26.31 46.48 36.34
C ALA A 88 25.56 47.56 35.55
N GLY A 89 24.28 47.68 35.84
CA GLY A 89 23.64 48.96 36.01
C GLY A 89 22.19 49.05 35.60
N THR A 90 21.32 49.03 36.64
CA THR A 90 20.21 49.97 36.95
C THR A 90 19.22 50.28 35.81
N GLY A 91 17.91 50.32 35.99
CA GLY A 91 17.03 50.59 37.07
C GLY A 91 15.69 51.11 36.52
N GLY A 92 14.65 51.08 37.33
CA GLY A 92 13.41 51.89 37.19
C GLY A 92 12.16 51.07 36.84
N GLN A 93 11.38 50.62 37.77
CA GLN A 93 10.19 51.19 38.39
C GLN A 93 9.26 51.93 37.41
N THR A 94 7.98 51.61 37.31
CA THR A 94 6.89 51.88 38.29
C THR A 94 5.55 51.33 37.76
N THR A 95 4.78 50.79 38.73
CA THR A 95 3.35 51.02 39.06
C THR A 95 2.34 50.69 37.96
N GLY A 96 1.26 50.05 38.20
CA GLY A 96 0.40 49.80 39.35
C GLY A 96 -0.96 49.32 38.90
N GLY A 97 -1.65 48.74 39.81
CA GLY A 97 -3.10 48.76 40.02
C GLY A 97 -3.81 47.49 39.57
N ALA A 98 -4.11 46.53 40.46
CA ALA A 98 -5.23 46.46 41.40
C ALA A 98 -6.59 46.43 40.67
N THR A 99 -7.44 45.46 40.87
CA THR A 99 -8.30 45.05 41.98
C THR A 99 -9.16 43.88 41.53
N SER A 100 -9.31 42.91 42.26
CA SER A 100 -10.21 42.46 43.35
C SER A 100 -11.25 41.45 42.85
N ALA A 101 -11.21 40.30 43.45
CA ALA A 101 -12.02 39.74 44.54
C ALA A 101 -13.34 39.13 44.03
N SER A 102 -13.86 38.06 44.44
CA SER A 102 -14.03 37.28 45.67
C SER A 102 -14.97 36.14 45.29
N SER A 103 -15.13 35.02 45.79
CA SER A 103 -15.19 34.38 47.08
C SER A 103 -15.72 32.96 46.91
N GLY A 104 -15.21 32.02 47.63
CA GLY A 104 -15.83 30.70 47.86
C GLY A 104 -16.97 30.80 48.91
N PRO A 105 -17.43 29.75 49.57
CA PRO A 105 -16.73 28.53 50.01
C PRO A 105 -17.60 27.25 50.12
N GLY A 106 -16.95 26.16 50.52
CA GLY A 106 -17.49 25.13 51.45
C GLY A 106 -18.16 23.93 50.82
N GLY A 107 -17.90 22.75 51.18
CA GLY A 107 -17.65 22.01 52.34
C GLY A 107 -17.63 20.51 52.04
N GLN A 108 -16.66 19.83 52.58
CA GLN A 108 -16.61 18.55 53.35
C GLN A 108 -17.68 17.49 53.05
N SER A 109 -17.41 16.23 52.93
CA SER A 109 -16.69 15.16 53.66
C SER A 109 -17.21 13.85 53.07
N GLY A 110 -16.55 12.77 52.94
CA GLY A 110 -15.80 11.95 53.77
C GLY A 110 -15.89 10.49 53.32
N THR A 111 -14.81 9.77 53.55
CA THR A 111 -14.68 8.33 53.83
C THR A 111 -15.13 7.32 52.78
N GLY A 112 -14.25 6.52 52.17
CA GLY A 112 -13.57 5.39 52.77
C GLY A 112 -13.76 4.15 51.88
N GLY A 113 -12.74 3.37 51.66
CA GLY A 113 -12.90 1.97 51.31
C GLY A 113 -12.09 1.47 50.11
N GLN A 114 -10.92 1.05 50.39
CA GLN A 114 -10.04 -0.04 49.92
C GLN A 114 -10.44 -0.93 48.74
N THR A 115 -9.39 -1.10 47.88
CA THR A 115 -8.82 -2.33 47.28
C THR A 115 -9.56 -2.96 46.12
N THR A 116 -8.92 -3.05 44.95
CA THR A 116 -8.09 -4.17 44.52
C THR A 116 -7.48 -3.91 43.13
N LEU A 117 -6.28 -4.41 43.00
CA LEU A 117 -5.40 -4.43 41.85
C LEU A 117 -6.00 -5.13 40.63
N SER A 118 -5.82 -4.57 39.42
CA SER A 118 -5.49 -5.39 38.26
C SER A 118 -4.79 -4.52 37.19
N GLY A 119 -3.70 -5.06 36.68
CA GLY A 119 -2.72 -4.43 35.84
C GLY A 119 -3.21 -4.08 34.45
N GLY A 120 -2.90 -2.89 34.04
CA GLY A 120 -2.98 -2.45 32.65
C GLY A 120 -1.58 -2.38 32.08
N SER A 121 -1.33 -3.15 31.03
CA SER A 121 -0.12 -3.05 30.23
C SER A 121 -0.19 -1.78 29.41
N THR A 122 0.71 -0.86 29.70
CA THR A 122 0.96 0.30 28.85
C THR A 122 1.94 -0.08 27.77
N VAL A 123 1.51 0.01 26.53
CA VAL A 123 2.36 0.02 25.34
C VAL A 123 3.05 1.38 25.31
N ALA A 124 4.38 1.37 25.35
CA ALA A 124 5.19 2.57 25.26
C ALA A 124 5.21 3.07 23.82
N ASP A 125 4.58 4.19 23.60
CA ASP A 125 4.70 5.04 22.42
C ASP A 125 6.05 5.78 22.49
N ALA A 126 6.85 5.65 21.44
CA ALA A 126 8.11 6.37 21.33
C ALA A 126 7.81 7.81 20.91
N GLY A 127 7.79 8.69 21.90
CA GLY A 127 7.62 10.11 21.72
C GLY A 127 8.69 10.72 20.84
N VAL A 128 8.26 11.51 19.88
CA VAL A 128 9.08 12.43 19.10
C VAL A 128 8.96 13.81 19.76
N ASP A 129 10.10 14.30 20.22
CA ASP A 129 10.25 15.59 20.85
C ASP A 129 9.77 16.75 19.97
N ARG A 130 8.89 17.55 20.53
CA ARG A 130 8.53 18.88 20.04
C ARG A 130 9.52 19.90 20.56
N ALA A 131 10.30 20.48 19.67
CA ALA A 131 10.95 21.76 19.94
C ALA A 131 10.09 22.88 19.35
N ALA A 132 9.54 23.70 20.25
CA ALA A 132 8.91 24.96 19.90
C ALA A 132 10.00 26.04 19.74
N SER A 133 10.00 26.76 18.62
CA SER A 133 10.65 28.06 18.55
C SER A 133 9.73 29.02 17.79
N GLY A 134 9.33 30.04 18.52
CA GLY A 134 8.57 31.15 18.01
C GLY A 134 9.44 32.24 17.42
N GLY A 135 8.82 33.11 16.65
CA GLY A 135 9.22 34.52 16.61
C GLY A 135 9.59 35.08 15.23
N SER A 136 8.61 35.69 14.61
CA SER A 136 8.55 37.12 14.20
C SER A 136 9.43 37.66 13.06
N GLY A 137 8.76 38.40 12.19
CA GLY A 137 9.23 39.65 11.54
C GLY A 137 9.43 39.54 10.04
N GLY A 138 8.52 39.91 9.24
CA GLY A 138 8.21 41.14 8.57
C GLY A 138 9.24 41.60 7.55
N SER A 139 8.85 41.69 6.28
CA SER A 139 8.96 42.91 5.48
C SER A 139 8.48 42.65 4.05
N ALA A 140 7.64 43.54 3.61
CA ALA A 140 7.15 43.69 2.24
C ALA A 140 8.27 44.24 1.33
N ALA A 141 8.28 43.80 0.09
CA ALA A 141 8.86 44.55 -1.03
C ALA A 141 8.08 44.27 -2.29
N THR A 142 7.51 45.31 -2.80
CA THR A 142 6.88 45.51 -4.11
C THR A 142 7.92 45.55 -5.22
N ALA A 143 7.60 44.96 -6.38
CA ALA A 143 8.02 45.40 -7.72
C ALA A 143 7.30 44.52 -8.76
N ALA A 144 6.37 45.10 -9.49
CA ALA A 144 6.46 45.72 -10.79
C ALA A 144 6.47 44.72 -11.96
N ASP A 145 5.34 44.58 -12.54
CA ASP A 145 4.86 44.67 -13.90
C ASP A 145 5.91 44.65 -15.02
N ALA A 146 5.77 43.69 -15.94
CA ALA A 146 6.14 43.84 -17.34
C ALA A 146 5.26 42.93 -18.20
N GLY A 147 4.24 43.49 -18.79
CA GLY A 147 3.43 42.88 -19.81
C GLY A 147 4.22 42.67 -21.11
N ILE A 148 3.87 41.62 -21.83
CA ILE A 148 4.09 41.52 -23.26
C ILE A 148 2.82 40.97 -23.91
N ASP A 149 2.18 41.83 -24.69
CA ASP A 149 1.13 41.59 -25.67
C ASP A 149 1.52 40.52 -26.69
N ARG A 150 0.58 39.67 -27.05
CA ARG A 150 0.48 39.15 -28.39
C ARG A 150 -0.97 38.89 -28.78
N ALA A 151 -1.43 39.69 -29.72
CA ALA A 151 -2.69 39.62 -30.40
C ALA A 151 -2.81 38.42 -31.35
N PRO A 152 -4.05 38.10 -31.78
CA PRO A 152 -4.38 36.87 -32.50
C PRO A 152 -4.31 37.06 -34.02
N LEU A 153 -4.03 35.99 -34.73
CA LEU A 153 -4.24 35.90 -36.18
C LEU A 153 -5.37 34.93 -36.47
N GLY A 154 -6.39 35.45 -37.11
CA GLY A 154 -7.54 34.78 -37.66
C GLY A 154 -7.29 34.25 -39.09
N GLY A 155 -8.28 33.56 -39.60
CA GLY A 155 -8.44 33.19 -41.02
C GLY A 155 -9.21 31.87 -41.11
N SER A 156 -10.51 31.92 -41.25
CA SER A 156 -11.35 31.73 -42.46
C SER A 156 -11.13 30.36 -43.12
N GLY A 157 -12.07 29.47 -43.37
CA GLY A 157 -13.43 29.58 -43.78
C GLY A 157 -13.65 28.43 -44.76
N GLY A 158 -14.82 27.82 -44.81
CA GLY A 158 -15.15 26.87 -45.87
C GLY A 158 -16.40 26.06 -45.55
N SER A 159 -17.55 26.60 -45.97
CA SER A 159 -18.84 25.92 -46.10
C SER A 159 -18.89 24.98 -47.31
N ALA A 160 -19.72 23.95 -47.22
CA ALA A 160 -20.63 23.42 -48.25
C ALA A 160 -21.48 22.30 -47.62
N THR A 161 -22.74 22.45 -47.35
CA THR A 161 -23.97 22.16 -48.13
C THR A 161 -23.84 20.89 -49.00
N THR A 162 -24.74 19.96 -49.01
CA THR A 162 -26.18 19.91 -49.22
C THR A 162 -26.73 18.50 -49.10
N ASP A 163 -27.97 18.41 -48.63
CA ASP A 163 -29.14 17.69 -49.17
C ASP A 163 -29.08 16.13 -49.25
N GLY A 164 -30.09 15.43 -48.89
CA GLY A 164 -31.50 15.44 -49.03
C GLY A 164 -32.12 14.11 -48.72
N GLY A 165 -33.22 14.15 -48.07
CA GLY A 165 -34.48 13.62 -48.46
C GLY A 165 -34.82 12.16 -48.30
N GLY A 166 -35.95 11.91 -47.65
CA GLY A 166 -36.77 10.77 -47.98
C GLY A 166 -37.54 10.11 -46.85
N SER A 167 -38.70 10.52 -46.66
CA SER A 167 -39.84 10.04 -45.84
C SER A 167 -40.22 8.57 -46.05
N GLY A 168 -40.87 8.00 -45.02
CA GLY A 168 -41.69 6.80 -45.15
C GLY A 168 -42.05 6.18 -43.81
N GLY A 169 -43.18 6.61 -43.23
CA GLY A 169 -43.75 5.99 -42.03
C GLY A 169 -44.50 4.68 -42.34
N ILE A 170 -44.61 3.82 -41.34
CA ILE A 170 -45.79 2.97 -41.12
C ILE A 170 -45.82 2.67 -39.61
N ALA A 171 -47.02 2.90 -39.03
CA ALA A 171 -47.40 2.53 -37.68
C ALA A 171 -47.65 1.04 -37.59
N GLY A 172 -47.23 0.43 -36.48
CA GLY A 172 -47.58 -0.91 -36.11
C GLY A 172 -47.44 -1.13 -34.60
N THR A 173 -48.55 -1.04 -33.92
CA THR A 173 -48.75 -1.47 -32.54
C THR A 173 -48.47 -2.96 -32.37
N ARG A 174 -47.66 -3.34 -31.36
CA ARG A 174 -47.76 -4.63 -30.68
C ARG A 174 -47.07 -4.65 -29.32
N ASP A 175 -47.88 -4.96 -28.36
CA ASP A 175 -47.72 -5.65 -27.09
C ASP A 175 -46.38 -5.65 -26.33
N ALA A 176 -46.54 -5.24 -25.06
CA ALA A 176 -45.63 -5.32 -23.97
C ALA A 176 -45.20 -6.77 -23.65
N ALA A 177 -43.94 -7.06 -23.82
CA ALA A 177 -43.26 -8.12 -23.12
C ALA A 177 -42.12 -7.51 -22.36
N GLN A 178 -42.19 -7.54 -21.04
CA GLN A 178 -41.13 -7.17 -20.12
C GLN A 178 -39.93 -8.08 -20.32
N SER A 179 -38.93 -7.65 -21.03
CA SER A 179 -37.62 -8.27 -21.03
C SER A 179 -36.72 -7.42 -20.14
N THR A 180 -36.24 -7.99 -19.07
CA THR A 180 -35.16 -7.47 -18.25
C THR A 180 -33.89 -7.41 -19.11
N VAL A 181 -33.63 -6.27 -19.67
CA VAL A 181 -32.35 -5.97 -20.30
C VAL A 181 -31.42 -5.57 -19.16
N ALA A 182 -30.41 -6.40 -18.92
CA ALA A 182 -29.25 -5.98 -18.15
C ALA A 182 -28.64 -4.77 -18.88
N ASP A 183 -28.70 -3.62 -18.26
CA ASP A 183 -27.99 -2.43 -18.72
C ASP A 183 -26.50 -2.76 -18.78
N ALA A 184 -25.97 -2.86 -19.99
CA ALA A 184 -24.55 -2.88 -20.22
C ALA A 184 -24.00 -1.49 -19.79
N ASP A 185 -23.21 -1.52 -18.75
CA ASP A 185 -22.52 -0.37 -18.17
C ASP A 185 -21.67 0.33 -19.26
N THR A 186 -22.17 1.43 -19.79
CA THR A 186 -21.38 2.33 -20.64
C THR A 186 -20.63 3.27 -19.73
N GLN A 187 -19.49 2.82 -19.20
CA GLN A 187 -18.50 3.72 -18.62
C GLN A 187 -17.97 4.64 -19.74
N PRO A 188 -17.91 5.95 -19.54
CA PRO A 188 -17.40 6.86 -20.56
C PRO A 188 -15.95 6.51 -20.89
N ALA A 189 -15.64 6.31 -22.17
CA ALA A 189 -14.28 6.17 -22.65
C ALA A 189 -13.51 7.44 -22.31
N GLY A 190 -12.43 7.32 -21.55
CA GLY A 190 -11.52 8.44 -21.29
C GLY A 190 -10.98 8.98 -22.63
N ASP A 191 -11.03 10.29 -22.81
CA ASP A 191 -10.54 10.97 -24.00
C ASP A 191 -9.05 10.72 -24.20
N GLY A 192 -8.71 9.87 -25.17
CA GLY A 192 -7.33 9.68 -25.66
C GLY A 192 -6.68 8.30 -25.44
N GLY A 193 -7.35 7.36 -24.78
CA GLY A 193 -6.86 5.98 -24.61
C GLY A 193 -7.06 5.10 -25.84
N SER A 194 -6.60 3.83 -25.75
CA SER A 194 -6.76 2.80 -26.80
C SER A 194 -8.22 2.44 -27.09
N GLY A 195 -9.18 3.01 -26.38
CA GLY A 195 -10.61 2.64 -26.40
C GLY A 195 -10.93 1.38 -25.61
N ARG A 196 -9.96 0.85 -24.83
CA ARG A 196 -10.18 -0.28 -23.93
C ARG A 196 -10.88 0.17 -22.66
N THR A 197 -11.81 -0.66 -22.19
CA THR A 197 -12.44 -0.43 -20.89
C THR A 197 -11.48 -0.78 -19.75
N TRP A 198 -11.70 -0.19 -18.59
CA TRP A 198 -10.97 -0.51 -17.35
C TRP A 198 -10.92 -2.04 -17.08
N GLN A 199 -12.05 -2.74 -17.22
CA GLN A 199 -12.10 -4.20 -17.02
C GLN A 199 -11.28 -4.99 -18.07
N GLN A 200 -11.17 -4.48 -19.30
CA GLN A 200 -10.28 -5.07 -20.30
C GLN A 200 -8.82 -4.90 -19.93
N LEU A 201 -8.42 -3.71 -19.45
CA LEU A 201 -7.05 -3.48 -18.97
C LEU A 201 -6.70 -4.38 -17.78
N GLN A 202 -7.62 -4.55 -16.83
CA GLN A 202 -7.45 -5.49 -15.71
C GLN A 202 -7.31 -6.93 -16.20
N SER A 203 -8.14 -7.35 -17.16
CA SER A 203 -8.06 -8.70 -17.74
C SER A 203 -6.72 -8.94 -18.42
N ASP A 204 -6.24 -7.94 -19.18
CA ASP A 204 -4.93 -8.01 -19.81
C ASP A 204 -3.79 -8.12 -18.79
N PHE A 205 -3.88 -7.34 -17.70
CA PHE A 205 -2.90 -7.42 -16.61
C PHE A 205 -2.82 -8.84 -16.01
N ILE A 206 -3.97 -9.45 -15.73
CA ILE A 206 -3.99 -10.81 -15.18
C ILE A 206 -3.33 -11.82 -16.12
N ASP A 207 -3.38 -11.59 -17.44
CA ASP A 207 -2.70 -12.44 -18.41
C ASP A 207 -1.19 -12.24 -18.46
N TRP A 208 -0.64 -11.25 -17.76
CA TRP A 208 0.82 -11.12 -17.60
C TRP A 208 1.40 -12.14 -16.61
N ARG A 209 0.66 -12.61 -15.64
CA ARG A 209 0.92 -13.71 -14.68
C ARG A 209 2.12 -13.54 -13.78
N PHE A 210 3.32 -13.30 -14.35
CA PHE A 210 4.58 -13.29 -13.62
C PHE A 210 5.42 -12.08 -13.98
N GLY A 211 5.83 -11.33 -12.95
CA GLY A 211 6.64 -10.12 -13.08
C GLY A 211 7.87 -10.11 -12.19
N MET A 212 8.83 -9.25 -12.55
CA MET A 212 10.03 -8.97 -11.76
C MET A 212 9.88 -7.64 -11.05
N PHE A 213 9.99 -7.61 -9.72
CA PHE A 213 10.18 -6.39 -8.98
C PHE A 213 11.68 -6.13 -8.81
N LEU A 214 12.10 -4.89 -8.95
CA LEU A 214 13.49 -4.46 -8.88
C LEU A 214 13.61 -3.34 -7.86
N HIS A 215 13.92 -3.70 -6.62
CA HIS A 215 14.26 -2.72 -5.59
C HIS A 215 15.73 -2.36 -5.73
N PHE A 216 15.99 -1.24 -6.39
CA PHE A 216 17.31 -0.69 -6.62
C PHE A 216 17.32 0.80 -6.33
N GLY A 217 18.38 1.33 -5.72
CA GLY A 217 18.47 2.73 -5.35
C GLY A 217 19.55 2.99 -4.31
N ILE A 218 19.46 4.14 -3.64
CA ILE A 218 20.43 4.53 -2.61
C ILE A 218 20.47 3.55 -1.43
N LEU A 219 19.34 2.88 -1.13
CA LEU A 219 19.26 1.90 -0.04
C LEU A 219 20.10 0.65 -0.30
N THR A 220 20.35 0.28 -1.56
CA THR A 220 21.29 -0.79 -1.94
C THR A 220 22.69 -0.53 -1.38
N TYR A 221 23.07 0.74 -1.21
CA TYR A 221 24.38 1.17 -0.75
C TYR A 221 24.43 1.49 0.74
N THR A 222 23.40 2.15 1.25
CA THR A 222 23.35 2.65 2.64
C THR A 222 22.69 1.69 3.60
N GLY A 223 21.79 0.84 3.15
CA GLY A 223 21.00 -0.06 3.99
C GLY A 223 20.10 0.65 5.00
N SER A 224 19.79 1.93 4.78
CA SER A 224 19.05 2.77 5.74
C SER A 224 17.66 3.10 5.25
N TRP A 225 16.67 2.32 5.68
CA TRP A 225 15.28 2.45 5.26
C TRP A 225 14.67 3.80 5.69
N ALA A 226 14.01 4.48 4.74
CA ALA A 226 13.21 5.69 4.93
C ALA A 226 13.89 6.80 5.75
N LYS A 227 15.21 6.94 5.68
CA LYS A 227 15.94 8.04 6.35
C LYS A 227 16.14 9.21 5.40
N PRO A 228 15.89 10.44 5.86
CA PRO A 228 16.23 11.63 5.10
C PRO A 228 17.74 11.86 5.10
N ASN A 229 18.21 12.68 4.16
CA ASN A 229 19.59 13.17 4.09
C ASN A 229 20.66 12.08 3.97
N LEU A 230 20.35 11.00 3.26
CA LEU A 230 21.34 10.00 2.90
C LEU A 230 22.42 10.63 2.01
N ASP A 231 23.66 10.16 2.15
CA ASP A 231 24.74 10.55 1.25
C ASP A 231 24.55 9.90 -0.12
N ILE A 232 23.99 10.65 -1.06
CA ILE A 232 23.69 10.18 -2.42
C ILE A 232 24.94 9.88 -3.23
N THR A 233 26.13 10.38 -2.82
CA THR A 233 27.40 10.08 -3.52
C THR A 233 27.81 8.62 -3.38
N GLN A 234 27.22 7.88 -2.45
CA GLN A 234 27.40 6.44 -2.31
C GLN A 234 26.75 5.64 -3.44
N PHE A 235 25.75 6.20 -4.15
CA PHE A 235 25.16 5.55 -5.31
C PHE A 235 26.14 5.57 -6.48
N ASN A 236 26.79 4.44 -6.70
CA ASN A 236 27.83 4.31 -7.74
C ASN A 236 27.87 2.89 -8.32
N PRO A 237 26.84 2.44 -9.05
CA PRO A 237 26.87 1.16 -9.74
C PRO A 237 27.96 1.14 -10.82
N THR A 238 28.93 0.25 -10.66
CA THR A 238 30.11 0.19 -11.57
C THR A 238 29.82 -0.50 -12.89
N ASN A 239 28.83 -1.42 -12.89
CA ASN A 239 28.45 -2.27 -14.03
C ASN A 239 26.93 -2.35 -14.18
N LEU A 240 26.21 -1.22 -14.07
CA LEU A 240 24.77 -1.24 -14.27
C LEU A 240 24.43 -1.87 -15.63
N ASP A 241 23.66 -2.95 -15.58
CA ASP A 241 23.24 -3.69 -16.76
C ASP A 241 21.75 -4.11 -16.71
N CYS A 242 20.91 -3.20 -17.12
CA CYS A 242 19.46 -3.46 -17.20
C CYS A 242 19.10 -4.52 -18.26
N ASN A 243 20.00 -4.81 -19.23
CA ASN A 243 19.77 -5.92 -20.15
C ASN A 243 19.90 -7.27 -19.45
N GLN A 244 20.85 -7.42 -18.52
CA GLN A 244 20.97 -8.63 -17.70
C GLN A 244 19.71 -8.86 -16.86
N TRP A 245 19.10 -7.79 -16.30
CA TRP A 245 17.84 -7.90 -15.59
C TRP A 245 16.72 -8.40 -16.50
N ALA A 246 16.60 -7.79 -17.70
CA ALA A 246 15.59 -8.18 -18.69
C ALA A 246 15.81 -9.60 -19.22
N ASP A 247 17.06 -10.02 -19.47
CA ASP A 247 17.38 -11.39 -19.90
C ASP A 247 17.03 -12.42 -18.81
N ALA A 248 17.31 -12.10 -17.54
CA ALA A 248 16.92 -12.94 -16.41
C ALA A 248 15.39 -13.06 -16.27
N ALA A 249 14.65 -11.95 -16.47
CA ALA A 249 13.19 -11.97 -16.46
C ALA A 249 12.62 -12.84 -17.61
N VAL A 250 13.14 -12.69 -18.83
CA VAL A 250 12.76 -13.52 -19.98
C VAL A 250 13.06 -15.00 -19.71
N SER A 251 14.23 -15.29 -19.13
CA SER A 251 14.62 -16.66 -18.80
C SER A 251 13.67 -17.34 -17.82
N ALA A 252 13.02 -16.57 -16.95
CA ALA A 252 12.00 -17.03 -16.01
C ALA A 252 10.58 -17.06 -16.61
N LYS A 253 10.40 -16.67 -17.87
CA LYS A 253 9.10 -16.45 -18.53
C LYS A 253 8.25 -15.34 -17.86
N MET A 254 8.90 -14.37 -17.26
CA MET A 254 8.24 -13.14 -16.83
C MET A 254 7.86 -12.30 -18.05
N THR A 255 6.82 -11.49 -17.91
CA THR A 255 6.26 -10.68 -19.00
C THR A 255 6.30 -9.19 -18.74
N PHE A 256 6.60 -8.80 -17.52
CA PHE A 256 6.70 -7.40 -17.10
C PHE A 256 7.73 -7.23 -15.97
N GLY A 257 8.10 -5.98 -15.72
CA GLY A 257 8.90 -5.61 -14.56
C GLY A 257 8.32 -4.40 -13.86
N VAL A 258 8.79 -4.14 -12.64
CA VAL A 258 8.50 -2.93 -11.86
C VAL A 258 9.80 -2.44 -11.24
N LEU A 259 10.23 -1.23 -11.55
CA LEU A 259 11.43 -0.61 -10.97
C LEU A 259 11.05 0.41 -9.91
N THR A 260 11.69 0.37 -8.73
CA THR A 260 11.58 1.45 -7.74
C THR A 260 12.27 2.71 -8.26
N THR A 261 11.53 3.58 -8.95
CA THR A 261 12.11 4.81 -9.51
C THR A 261 12.47 5.82 -8.42
N ARG A 262 11.68 5.86 -7.35
CA ARG A 262 11.93 6.59 -6.12
C ARG A 262 11.25 5.88 -4.95
N HIS A 263 12.02 5.49 -3.95
CA HIS A 263 11.50 4.88 -2.72
C HIS A 263 11.29 5.95 -1.62
N HIS A 264 10.91 5.55 -0.42
CA HIS A 264 10.60 6.46 0.72
C HIS A 264 11.76 7.35 1.17
N ASP A 265 12.99 7.05 0.78
CA ASP A 265 14.17 7.88 1.01
C ASP A 265 14.20 9.15 0.15
N GLY A 266 13.40 9.21 -0.92
CA GLY A 266 13.27 10.35 -1.82
C GLY A 266 14.33 10.40 -2.94
N PHE A 267 15.27 9.43 -3.02
CA PHE A 267 16.30 9.42 -4.05
C PHE A 267 15.73 8.97 -5.40
N ALA A 268 15.76 9.87 -6.38
CA ALA A 268 15.24 9.62 -7.71
C ALA A 268 16.28 8.98 -8.63
N LEU A 269 15.92 7.87 -9.28
CA LEU A 269 16.78 7.14 -10.23
C LEU A 269 16.82 7.77 -11.63
N TRP A 270 16.24 8.94 -11.81
CA TRP A 270 16.27 9.76 -13.04
C TRP A 270 16.67 11.20 -12.70
N PRO A 271 17.14 12.01 -13.67
CA PRO A 271 17.55 13.40 -13.44
C PRO A 271 16.32 14.30 -13.28
N SER A 272 15.59 14.12 -12.16
CA SER A 272 14.40 14.91 -11.83
C SER A 272 14.72 16.38 -11.67
N LYS A 273 13.85 17.25 -12.20
CA LYS A 273 13.92 18.71 -12.04
C LYS A 273 13.26 19.17 -10.73
N ALA A 274 12.48 18.32 -10.11
CA ALA A 274 11.75 18.65 -8.89
C ALA A 274 12.66 18.62 -7.63
N SER A 275 13.78 17.91 -7.67
CA SER A 275 14.70 17.75 -6.54
C SER A 275 16.14 17.61 -7.02
N THR A 276 17.09 18.02 -6.20
CA THR A 276 18.52 17.74 -6.40
C THR A 276 18.94 16.38 -5.83
N PHE A 277 18.03 15.68 -5.14
CA PHE A 277 18.27 14.38 -4.54
C PHE A 277 18.02 13.26 -5.56
N ASN A 278 18.89 13.20 -6.59
CA ASN A 278 18.74 12.30 -7.73
C ASN A 278 20.07 11.96 -8.40
N VAL A 279 20.05 10.98 -9.30
CA VAL A 279 21.24 10.48 -10.04
C VAL A 279 21.91 11.52 -10.94
N GLY A 280 21.21 12.57 -11.36
CA GLY A 280 21.75 13.65 -12.18
C GLY A 280 22.63 14.63 -11.39
N ASN A 281 22.60 14.57 -10.05
CA ASN A 281 23.35 15.47 -9.16
C ASN A 281 24.52 14.80 -8.44
N ILE A 282 24.95 13.64 -8.92
CA ILE A 282 26.10 12.90 -8.40
C ILE A 282 27.14 12.69 -9.49
N SER A 283 28.39 12.33 -9.11
CA SER A 283 29.50 12.11 -10.05
C SER A 283 29.36 10.84 -10.90
N TRP A 284 28.46 9.92 -10.53
CA TRP A 284 28.20 8.72 -11.30
C TRP A 284 27.81 9.08 -12.74
N ARG A 285 28.54 8.48 -13.71
CA ARG A 285 28.39 8.77 -15.15
C ARG A 285 28.49 10.28 -15.49
N ALA A 286 29.29 11.02 -14.71
CA ALA A 286 29.47 12.46 -14.84
C ALA A 286 28.16 13.26 -14.78
N GLY A 287 27.21 12.85 -13.91
CA GLY A 287 25.91 13.50 -13.75
C GLY A 287 24.92 13.24 -14.90
N LYS A 288 25.18 12.23 -15.75
CA LYS A 288 24.32 11.86 -16.89
C LYS A 288 23.64 10.50 -16.70
N GLY A 289 23.64 9.98 -15.48
CA GLY A 289 22.97 8.72 -15.18
C GLY A 289 21.45 8.85 -15.26
N ASP A 290 20.79 7.85 -15.83
CA ASP A 290 19.33 7.70 -15.86
C ASP A 290 18.99 6.20 -15.87
N VAL A 291 18.79 5.65 -14.66
CA VAL A 291 18.49 4.22 -14.51
C VAL A 291 17.12 3.89 -15.07
N VAL A 292 16.17 4.82 -14.97
CA VAL A 292 14.80 4.62 -15.48
C VAL A 292 14.83 4.46 -17.00
N GLN A 293 15.60 5.30 -17.70
CA GLN A 293 15.74 5.20 -19.16
C GLN A 293 16.37 3.88 -19.58
N GLU A 294 17.42 3.44 -18.87
CA GLU A 294 18.11 2.18 -19.20
C GLU A 294 17.21 0.98 -18.95
N TYR A 295 16.50 0.96 -17.82
CA TYR A 295 15.53 -0.08 -17.49
C TYR A 295 14.41 -0.19 -18.52
N VAL A 296 13.74 0.92 -18.81
CA VAL A 296 12.62 0.94 -19.76
C VAL A 296 13.08 0.50 -21.16
N THR A 297 14.25 0.95 -21.60
CA THR A 297 14.83 0.58 -22.88
C THR A 297 15.12 -0.93 -22.95
N ALA A 298 15.78 -1.48 -21.94
CA ALA A 298 16.16 -2.89 -21.89
C ALA A 298 14.92 -3.81 -21.86
N PHE A 299 13.93 -3.48 -21.01
CA PHE A 299 12.73 -4.31 -20.88
C PHE A 299 11.91 -4.30 -22.18
N ARG A 300 11.68 -3.15 -22.80
CA ARG A 300 10.98 -3.07 -24.10
C ARG A 300 11.70 -3.81 -25.20
N ALA A 301 13.04 -3.71 -25.26
CA ALA A 301 13.84 -4.42 -26.26
C ALA A 301 13.68 -5.95 -26.19
N LYS A 302 13.31 -6.49 -25.03
CA LYS A 302 13.03 -7.90 -24.80
C LYS A 302 11.53 -8.26 -24.83
N GLY A 303 10.66 -7.32 -25.22
CA GLY A 303 9.21 -7.52 -25.26
C GLY A 303 8.54 -7.56 -23.88
N LEU A 304 9.24 -7.14 -22.82
CA LEU A 304 8.70 -7.02 -21.48
C LEU A 304 8.01 -5.67 -21.30
N LYS A 305 6.96 -5.64 -20.49
CA LYS A 305 6.23 -4.41 -20.14
C LYS A 305 6.92 -3.72 -18.97
N PRO A 306 7.43 -2.49 -19.13
CA PRO A 306 8.08 -1.77 -18.05
C PRO A 306 7.04 -1.08 -17.16
N GLY A 307 6.83 -1.60 -15.96
CA GLY A 307 6.11 -0.93 -14.89
C GLY A 307 7.06 -0.10 -14.03
N LEU A 308 6.51 0.87 -13.31
CA LEU A 308 7.24 1.71 -12.39
C LEU A 308 6.64 1.62 -10.99
N TYR A 309 7.46 1.87 -9.98
CA TYR A 309 7.05 2.11 -8.61
C TYR A 309 7.48 3.53 -8.22
N TYR A 310 6.59 4.23 -7.53
CA TYR A 310 6.83 5.56 -7.01
C TYR A 310 6.22 5.69 -5.62
N SER A 311 7.02 6.08 -4.62
CA SER A 311 6.50 6.35 -3.29
C SER A 311 5.86 7.74 -3.22
N ILE A 312 4.61 7.83 -2.81
CA ILE A 312 3.95 9.10 -2.49
C ILE A 312 4.59 9.73 -1.25
N TRP A 313 4.94 8.89 -0.26
CA TRP A 313 5.72 9.34 0.87
C TRP A 313 7.19 9.57 0.52
N ASP A 314 7.74 10.67 1.01
CA ASP A 314 9.13 11.06 0.82
C ASP A 314 9.69 11.63 2.12
N SER A 315 10.61 10.92 2.75
CA SER A 315 11.20 11.31 4.02
C SER A 315 12.00 12.63 3.94
N THR A 316 12.47 13.03 2.75
CA THR A 316 13.21 14.29 2.54
C THR A 316 12.29 15.50 2.47
N GLN A 317 11.03 15.30 2.06
CA GLN A 317 10.03 16.35 1.96
C GLN A 317 9.21 16.49 3.25
N ASN A 318 9.54 15.72 4.29
CA ASN A 318 8.78 15.67 5.54
C ASN A 318 7.28 15.39 5.32
N ASN A 319 6.96 14.59 4.31
CA ASN A 319 5.62 14.13 4.01
C ASN A 319 5.26 13.03 5.00
N GLY A 320 4.76 13.40 6.16
CA GLY A 320 4.33 12.44 7.19
C GLY A 320 2.82 12.57 7.44
N ASN A 321 2.28 11.73 8.31
CA ASN A 321 0.86 11.66 8.70
C ASN A 321 0.30 12.94 9.39
N ASN A 322 0.89 14.10 9.16
CA ASN A 322 0.63 15.33 9.90
C ASN A 322 -0.36 16.27 9.18
N GLY A 323 -1.26 15.73 8.40
CA GLY A 323 -2.31 16.50 7.72
C GLY A 323 -2.06 16.65 6.21
N PRO A 324 -2.90 17.44 5.53
CA PRO A 324 -2.87 17.60 4.09
C PRO A 324 -1.51 18.09 3.57
N LEU A 325 -1.12 17.59 2.39
CA LEU A 325 0.05 18.09 1.68
C LEU A 325 -0.09 19.58 1.38
N SER A 326 1.00 20.31 1.54
CA SER A 326 1.08 21.70 1.06
C SER A 326 1.05 21.73 -0.47
N ALA A 327 0.67 22.87 -1.04
CA ALA A 327 0.67 23.07 -2.50
C ALA A 327 2.05 22.80 -3.13
N SER A 328 3.16 23.13 -2.43
CA SER A 328 4.52 22.85 -2.92
C SER A 328 4.86 21.37 -2.91
N GLN A 329 4.44 20.62 -1.89
CA GLN A 329 4.63 19.17 -1.82
C GLN A 329 3.79 18.45 -2.88
N MET A 330 2.56 18.90 -3.09
CA MET A 330 1.71 18.39 -4.15
C MET A 330 2.29 18.66 -5.54
N GLN A 331 2.81 19.87 -5.77
CA GLN A 331 3.48 20.23 -7.03
C GLN A 331 4.75 19.39 -7.27
N TYR A 332 5.50 19.09 -6.21
CA TYR A 332 6.66 18.20 -6.27
C TYR A 332 6.28 16.80 -6.78
N ILE A 333 5.26 16.17 -6.18
CA ILE A 333 4.76 14.86 -6.61
C ILE A 333 4.28 14.92 -8.06
N LYS A 334 3.46 15.92 -8.40
CA LYS A 334 2.94 16.09 -9.77
C LYS A 334 4.05 16.27 -10.79
N THR A 335 5.08 17.05 -10.48
CA THR A 335 6.22 17.26 -11.38
C THR A 335 6.94 15.95 -11.65
N GLN A 336 7.24 15.17 -10.61
CA GLN A 336 7.93 13.89 -10.75
C GLN A 336 7.10 12.84 -11.50
N LEU A 337 5.81 12.73 -11.21
CA LEU A 337 4.91 11.85 -11.96
C LEU A 337 4.80 12.27 -13.43
N THR A 338 4.72 13.58 -13.71
CA THR A 338 4.73 14.09 -15.09
C THR A 338 6.03 13.74 -15.81
N GLU A 339 7.19 13.89 -15.16
CA GLU A 339 8.48 13.50 -15.73
C GLU A 339 8.52 11.99 -16.07
N LEU A 340 8.09 11.13 -15.14
CA LEU A 340 8.09 9.67 -15.33
C LEU A 340 7.13 9.22 -16.44
N LEU A 341 5.96 9.83 -16.54
CA LEU A 341 4.91 9.40 -17.46
C LEU A 341 4.97 10.11 -18.83
N SER A 342 5.83 11.14 -18.97
CA SER A 342 5.99 11.85 -20.26
C SER A 342 7.31 11.56 -20.95
N ASN A 343 8.38 11.20 -20.22
CA ASN A 343 9.73 11.13 -20.79
C ASN A 343 10.16 9.71 -21.22
N TYR A 344 9.48 8.68 -20.73
CA TYR A 344 9.92 7.29 -20.88
C TYR A 344 8.98 6.44 -21.75
N GLY A 345 8.06 7.08 -22.49
CA GLY A 345 7.06 6.43 -23.33
C GLY A 345 5.98 5.70 -22.52
N GLU A 346 5.30 4.74 -23.11
CA GLU A 346 4.19 4.01 -22.48
C GLU A 346 4.64 3.24 -21.23
N ILE A 347 3.97 3.48 -20.12
CA ILE A 347 4.14 2.78 -18.84
C ILE A 347 2.81 2.12 -18.48
N PRO A 348 2.66 0.82 -18.73
CA PRO A 348 1.36 0.17 -18.56
C PRO A 348 0.95 -0.11 -17.11
N PHE A 349 1.87 0.03 -16.15
CA PHE A 349 1.63 -0.29 -14.74
C PHE A 349 2.43 0.62 -13.80
N LEU A 350 1.76 1.18 -12.81
CA LEU A 350 2.35 2.05 -11.79
C LEU A 350 1.93 1.60 -10.40
N VAL A 351 2.90 1.21 -9.59
CA VAL A 351 2.73 0.94 -8.16
C VAL A 351 3.02 2.22 -7.40
N LEU A 352 2.04 2.71 -6.67
CA LEU A 352 2.18 3.81 -5.72
C LEU A 352 2.29 3.23 -4.31
N ASP A 353 3.16 3.78 -3.50
CA ASP A 353 3.38 3.30 -2.13
C ASP A 353 3.51 4.45 -1.14
N GLY A 354 3.37 4.16 0.14
CA GLY A 354 3.33 5.18 1.17
C GLY A 354 2.11 6.10 1.06
N TRP A 355 1.12 5.71 0.28
CA TRP A 355 -0.08 6.52 0.06
C TRP A 355 -1.10 6.27 1.17
N ALA A 356 -1.78 5.13 1.20
CA ALA A 356 -2.78 4.82 2.20
C ALA A 356 -2.20 4.79 3.62
N TRP A 357 -1.21 3.93 3.84
CA TRP A 357 -0.69 3.62 5.19
C TRP A 357 0.15 4.74 5.81
N LYS A 358 0.73 5.64 4.99
CA LYS A 358 1.62 6.70 5.50
C LYS A 358 1.03 8.08 5.37
N MET A 359 0.46 8.40 4.22
CA MET A 359 -0.07 9.73 3.93
C MET A 359 -1.57 9.84 4.21
N GLY A 360 -2.33 8.81 3.85
CA GLY A 360 -3.78 8.85 3.76
C GLY A 360 -4.26 9.51 2.46
N HIS A 361 -5.25 8.92 1.82
CA HIS A 361 -5.80 9.37 0.53
C HIS A 361 -6.50 10.75 0.56
N ARG A 362 -6.79 11.26 1.75
CA ARG A 362 -7.31 12.61 1.93
C ARG A 362 -6.22 13.65 2.06
N ASN A 363 -5.10 13.30 2.71
CA ASN A 363 -3.96 14.20 2.92
C ASN A 363 -3.12 14.35 1.64
N ALA A 364 -2.98 13.26 0.87
CA ALA A 364 -2.47 13.23 -0.49
C ALA A 364 -3.63 12.89 -1.43
N PRO A 365 -4.39 13.88 -1.95
CA PRO A 365 -5.69 13.67 -2.56
C PRO A 365 -5.68 12.68 -3.73
N PHE A 366 -6.40 11.56 -3.57
CA PHE A 366 -6.45 10.48 -4.56
C PHE A 366 -6.87 10.98 -5.94
N ALA A 367 -8.02 11.62 -6.04
CA ALA A 367 -8.56 12.06 -7.33
C ALA A 367 -7.59 12.97 -8.10
N GLU A 368 -6.90 13.89 -7.40
CA GLU A 368 -5.97 14.83 -8.03
C GLU A 368 -4.73 14.14 -8.61
N ILE A 369 -4.20 13.13 -7.91
CA ILE A 369 -3.05 12.35 -8.35
C ILE A 369 -3.47 11.37 -9.44
N HIS A 370 -4.57 10.67 -9.25
CA HIS A 370 -5.15 9.73 -10.21
C HIS A 370 -5.47 10.41 -11.54
N ASP A 371 -6.17 11.56 -11.52
CA ASP A 371 -6.51 12.31 -12.73
C ASP A 371 -5.27 12.77 -13.51
N LEU A 372 -4.24 13.24 -12.79
CA LEU A 372 -2.99 13.59 -13.45
C LEU A 372 -2.39 12.39 -14.18
N ILE A 373 -2.30 11.24 -13.51
CA ILE A 373 -1.72 10.03 -14.09
C ILE A 373 -2.53 9.59 -15.32
N LYS A 374 -3.86 9.51 -15.19
CA LYS A 374 -4.74 9.10 -16.29
C LYS A 374 -4.76 10.13 -17.45
N SER A 375 -4.60 11.42 -17.15
CA SER A 375 -4.48 12.44 -18.20
C SER A 375 -3.19 12.32 -19.02
N LEU A 376 -2.11 11.83 -18.41
CA LEU A 376 -0.83 11.59 -19.07
C LEU A 376 -0.81 10.27 -19.84
N GLN A 377 -1.36 9.22 -19.24
CA GLN A 377 -1.43 7.87 -19.82
C GLN A 377 -2.77 7.21 -19.45
N PRO A 378 -3.82 7.33 -20.29
CA PRO A 378 -5.17 6.84 -19.97
C PRO A 378 -5.26 5.35 -19.68
N ASP A 379 -4.45 4.52 -20.35
CA ASP A 379 -4.45 3.07 -20.22
C ASP A 379 -3.53 2.51 -19.12
N ILE A 380 -2.82 3.36 -18.38
CA ILE A 380 -1.97 2.93 -17.27
C ILE A 380 -2.81 2.35 -16.14
N LEU A 381 -2.42 1.19 -15.63
CA LEU A 381 -3.01 0.61 -14.43
C LEU A 381 -2.28 1.11 -13.19
N ILE A 382 -3.05 1.60 -12.22
CA ILE A 382 -2.55 2.16 -10.97
C ILE A 382 -2.93 1.23 -9.83
N THR A 383 -2.03 1.04 -8.87
CA THR A 383 -2.33 0.37 -7.61
C THR A 383 -1.63 1.06 -6.45
N ASP A 384 -2.27 1.09 -5.28
CA ASP A 384 -1.59 1.36 -4.02
C ASP A 384 -1.01 0.05 -3.46
N HIS A 385 0.06 0.13 -2.71
CA HIS A 385 0.73 -1.01 -2.10
C HIS A 385 0.21 -1.23 -0.68
N ASP A 386 -1.11 -1.40 -0.53
CA ASP A 386 -1.81 -1.44 0.76
C ASP A 386 -2.48 -2.79 1.10
N GLY A 387 -2.68 -3.66 0.10
CA GLY A 387 -3.24 -5.00 0.28
C GLY A 387 -4.75 -5.04 0.53
N ILE A 388 -5.45 -3.94 0.33
CA ILE A 388 -6.88 -3.80 0.58
C ILE A 388 -7.58 -3.35 -0.70
N GLN A 389 -8.66 -4.03 -1.10
CA GLN A 389 -9.57 -3.46 -2.07
C GLN A 389 -10.41 -2.39 -1.38
N GLY A 390 -10.15 -1.15 -1.72
CA GLY A 390 -10.85 0.00 -1.18
C GLY A 390 -11.39 0.92 -2.26
N PRO A 391 -12.08 1.98 -1.86
CA PRO A 391 -12.60 2.97 -2.80
C PRO A 391 -11.50 3.77 -3.52
N TRP A 392 -10.25 3.64 -3.05
CA TRP A 392 -9.08 4.35 -3.53
C TRP A 392 -8.17 3.51 -4.44
N ASP A 393 -8.42 2.20 -4.52
CA ASP A 393 -7.73 1.28 -5.44
C ASP A 393 -8.52 1.19 -6.73
N ALA A 394 -8.33 2.17 -7.59
CA ALA A 394 -9.15 2.28 -8.79
C ALA A 394 -8.93 1.14 -9.78
N ASP A 395 -7.72 0.58 -9.86
CA ASP A 395 -7.39 -0.37 -10.91
C ASP A 395 -7.11 -1.79 -10.41
N LEU A 396 -6.21 -1.95 -9.44
CA LEU A 396 -5.71 -3.25 -8.99
C LEU A 396 -5.45 -3.24 -7.48
N VAL A 397 -5.49 -4.42 -6.87
CA VAL A 397 -5.05 -4.63 -5.48
C VAL A 397 -3.66 -5.24 -5.46
N MET A 398 -2.77 -4.74 -4.60
CA MET A 398 -1.43 -5.28 -4.39
C MET A 398 -1.31 -5.88 -2.99
N TYR A 399 -1.02 -7.17 -2.91
CA TYR A 399 -0.83 -7.91 -1.66
C TYR A 399 0.66 -8.05 -1.34
N GLU A 400 1.11 -7.50 -0.21
CA GLU A 400 2.50 -7.59 0.24
C GLU A 400 2.71 -8.80 1.15
N GLU A 401 3.13 -9.93 0.57
CA GLU A 401 3.32 -11.19 1.31
C GLU A 401 4.30 -11.08 2.49
N PRO A 402 5.42 -10.36 2.42
CA PRO A 402 6.33 -10.20 3.56
C PRO A 402 5.69 -9.53 4.79
N LYS A 403 4.63 -8.76 4.61
CA LYS A 403 3.80 -8.22 5.71
C LYS A 403 2.74 -9.19 6.20
N GLY A 404 2.64 -10.39 5.60
CA GLY A 404 1.60 -11.36 5.91
C GLY A 404 0.27 -11.08 5.23
N VAL A 405 0.28 -10.30 4.16
CA VAL A 405 -0.89 -9.95 3.36
C VAL A 405 -0.90 -10.79 2.10
N PHE A 406 -1.92 -11.61 1.94
CA PHE A 406 -1.99 -12.62 0.88
C PHE A 406 -3.26 -12.44 0.05
N SER A 407 -3.14 -12.72 -1.24
CA SER A 407 -4.33 -12.89 -2.08
C SER A 407 -5.25 -13.97 -1.48
N PRO A 408 -6.51 -13.65 -1.20
CA PRO A 408 -7.42 -14.63 -0.58
C PRO A 408 -7.68 -15.80 -1.51
N THR A 409 -7.85 -17.00 -0.92
CA THR A 409 -8.32 -18.16 -1.69
C THR A 409 -9.67 -17.83 -2.34
N GLY A 410 -9.78 -18.07 -3.66
CA GLY A 410 -10.96 -17.70 -4.43
C GLY A 410 -11.13 -16.20 -4.63
N ASN A 411 -10.02 -15.46 -4.65
CA ASN A 411 -10.02 -14.06 -5.07
C ASN A 411 -10.68 -13.92 -6.46
N THR A 412 -11.51 -12.89 -6.62
CA THR A 412 -12.22 -12.57 -7.86
C THR A 412 -11.89 -11.17 -8.38
N ILE A 413 -10.89 -10.53 -7.79
CA ILE A 413 -10.47 -9.17 -8.07
C ILE A 413 -9.14 -9.23 -8.81
N ALA A 414 -8.93 -8.36 -9.78
CA ALA A 414 -7.64 -8.24 -10.44
C ALA A 414 -6.57 -7.76 -9.45
N ALA A 415 -5.50 -8.54 -9.27
CA ALA A 415 -4.53 -8.28 -8.23
C ALA A 415 -3.09 -8.68 -8.61
N GLY A 416 -2.14 -8.10 -7.88
CA GLY A 416 -0.78 -8.57 -7.76
C GLY A 416 -0.49 -9.07 -6.35
N GLN A 417 0.42 -10.01 -6.21
CA GLN A 417 1.03 -10.38 -4.94
C GLN A 417 2.52 -10.39 -5.10
N ASP A 418 3.21 -9.63 -4.30
CA ASP A 418 4.66 -9.58 -4.35
C ASP A 418 5.32 -10.30 -3.18
N ASN A 419 6.52 -10.78 -3.41
CA ASN A 419 7.38 -11.39 -2.41
C ASN A 419 8.86 -11.22 -2.78
N LYS A 420 9.72 -11.40 -1.80
CA LYS A 420 11.17 -11.30 -1.96
C LYS A 420 11.78 -12.65 -2.33
N ILE A 421 12.68 -12.67 -3.31
CA ILE A 421 13.41 -13.88 -3.68
C ILE A 421 14.31 -14.41 -2.56
N ASN A 422 14.75 -13.53 -1.65
CA ASN A 422 15.59 -13.86 -0.51
C ASN A 422 14.79 -14.34 0.72
N GLY A 423 13.50 -14.63 0.56
CA GLY A 423 12.66 -15.18 1.63
C GLY A 423 12.50 -14.24 2.83
N THR A 424 12.44 -14.82 4.03
CA THR A 424 12.14 -14.10 5.29
C THR A 424 13.36 -13.57 6.02
N GLY A 425 14.57 -13.71 5.47
CA GLY A 425 15.83 -13.29 6.13
C GLY A 425 16.30 -11.94 5.64
N GLY A 426 16.68 -11.07 6.55
CA GLY A 426 17.36 -9.81 6.24
C GLY A 426 16.45 -8.64 5.94
N ASN A 427 17.07 -7.51 5.77
CA ASN A 427 16.44 -6.23 5.53
C ASN A 427 15.91 -6.23 4.12
N ASP A 428 14.76 -6.92 3.97
CA ASP A 428 13.83 -6.30 3.18
C ASP A 428 13.96 -6.44 1.68
N TRP A 429 13.60 -5.42 0.98
CA TRP A 429 13.40 -5.40 -0.45
C TRP A 429 14.68 -5.13 -1.24
N PHE A 430 15.61 -4.33 -0.66
CA PHE A 430 16.86 -3.99 -1.31
C PHE A 430 17.96 -5.04 -1.08
N TRP A 431 18.88 -5.14 -2.03
CA TRP A 431 20.02 -6.01 -1.91
C TRP A 431 20.90 -5.67 -0.69
N ALA A 432 21.40 -6.67 -0.01
CA ALA A 432 22.40 -6.56 1.05
C ALA A 432 23.46 -7.65 0.85
N PRO A 433 24.68 -7.48 1.36
CA PRO A 433 25.74 -8.49 1.23
C PRO A 433 25.38 -9.87 1.77
N ASP A 434 24.50 -9.91 2.78
CA ASP A 434 23.88 -11.14 3.29
C ASP A 434 22.45 -11.21 2.79
N ILE A 435 22.28 -11.63 1.54
CA ILE A 435 20.96 -11.69 0.90
C ILE A 435 20.07 -12.78 1.50
N GLY A 436 20.64 -13.67 2.36
CA GLY A 436 19.91 -14.77 2.98
C GLY A 436 19.68 -15.95 2.04
N ASN A 437 18.76 -16.84 2.45
CA ASN A 437 18.39 -18.02 1.66
C ASN A 437 17.43 -17.60 0.54
N LEU A 438 17.79 -17.93 -0.68
CA LEU A 438 16.91 -17.69 -1.84
C LEU A 438 15.74 -18.67 -1.85
N MET A 439 14.60 -18.23 -2.36
CA MET A 439 13.44 -19.10 -2.61
C MET A 439 13.84 -20.25 -3.54
N THR A 440 13.33 -21.44 -3.24
CA THR A 440 13.50 -22.58 -4.14
C THR A 440 12.61 -22.45 -5.37
N VAL A 441 12.99 -23.12 -6.46
CA VAL A 441 12.19 -23.19 -7.70
C VAL A 441 10.77 -23.70 -7.40
N SER A 442 10.62 -24.73 -6.54
CA SER A 442 9.31 -25.25 -6.13
C SER A 442 8.51 -24.23 -5.33
N SER A 443 9.15 -23.47 -4.44
CA SER A 443 8.46 -22.38 -3.71
C SER A 443 7.90 -21.33 -4.65
N ILE A 444 8.65 -20.93 -5.68
CA ILE A 444 8.19 -19.98 -6.69
C ILE A 444 7.05 -20.57 -7.52
N ILE A 445 7.22 -21.79 -8.04
CA ILE A 445 6.24 -22.40 -8.96
C ILE A 445 5.01 -22.91 -8.22
N ASP A 446 5.21 -23.84 -7.27
CA ASP A 446 4.11 -24.54 -6.62
C ASP A 446 3.55 -23.73 -5.43
N GLY A 447 4.43 -22.95 -4.78
CA GLY A 447 4.07 -22.08 -3.68
C GLY A 447 3.30 -20.83 -4.10
N HIS A 448 3.61 -20.27 -5.27
CA HIS A 448 3.05 -18.98 -5.73
C HIS A 448 2.37 -19.08 -7.10
N LEU A 449 3.11 -19.29 -8.19
CA LEU A 449 2.55 -19.19 -9.54
C LEU A 449 1.30 -20.06 -9.75
N LYS A 450 1.36 -21.34 -9.39
CA LYS A 450 0.22 -22.26 -9.56
C LYS A 450 -0.95 -21.97 -8.61
N LYS A 451 -0.69 -21.33 -7.47
CA LYS A 451 -1.75 -20.96 -6.52
C LYS A 451 -2.45 -19.65 -6.89
N LEU A 452 -1.70 -18.69 -7.41
CA LEU A 452 -2.20 -17.35 -7.68
C LEU A 452 -2.91 -17.26 -9.03
N GLU A 453 -2.45 -18.00 -10.05
CA GLU A 453 -3.10 -18.00 -11.38
C GLU A 453 -4.62 -18.20 -11.36
N PRO A 454 -5.19 -19.20 -10.65
CA PRO A 454 -6.63 -19.38 -10.60
C PRO A 454 -7.36 -18.32 -9.75
N SER A 455 -6.62 -17.51 -9.00
CA SER A 455 -7.14 -16.46 -8.12
C SER A 455 -6.99 -15.05 -8.70
N TYR A 456 -6.90 -14.91 -10.02
CA TYR A 456 -6.77 -13.61 -10.72
C TYR A 456 -5.69 -12.71 -10.11
N THR A 457 -4.59 -13.31 -9.69
CA THR A 457 -3.50 -12.61 -9.03
C THR A 457 -2.19 -12.91 -9.72
N ASN A 458 -1.49 -11.88 -10.17
CA ASN A 458 -0.14 -12.01 -10.71
C ASN A 458 0.87 -12.18 -9.57
N PHE A 459 1.90 -12.99 -9.80
CA PHE A 459 3.04 -13.04 -8.90
C PHE A 459 4.12 -12.07 -9.33
N ILE A 460 4.61 -11.23 -8.43
CA ILE A 460 5.64 -10.23 -8.69
C ILE A 460 6.82 -10.52 -7.76
N LEU A 461 7.87 -11.12 -8.31
CA LEU A 461 9.02 -11.57 -7.51
C LEU A 461 10.10 -10.50 -7.47
N ASN A 462 10.42 -10.01 -6.28
CA ASN A 462 11.49 -9.05 -6.08
C ASN A 462 12.86 -9.70 -6.21
N CYS A 463 13.62 -9.24 -7.19
CA CYS A 463 14.98 -9.65 -7.50
C CYS A 463 15.89 -8.42 -7.40
N PRO A 464 16.42 -8.10 -6.22
CA PRO A 464 17.14 -6.84 -6.01
C PRO A 464 18.52 -6.87 -6.67
N PRO A 465 18.85 -5.88 -7.52
CA PRO A 465 20.20 -5.72 -8.05
C PRO A 465 21.21 -5.36 -6.96
N ASN A 466 22.42 -5.89 -7.06
CA ASN A 466 23.53 -5.64 -6.15
C ASN A 466 24.16 -4.25 -6.38
N ARG A 467 25.24 -3.94 -5.64
CA ARG A 467 25.92 -2.63 -5.72
C ARG A 467 26.61 -2.39 -7.05
N ASP A 468 26.93 -3.42 -7.83
CA ASP A 468 27.43 -3.26 -9.18
C ASP A 468 26.35 -2.90 -10.19
N GLY A 469 25.06 -3.09 -9.81
CA GLY A 469 23.91 -2.85 -10.68
C GLY A 469 23.50 -4.09 -11.49
N GLN A 470 23.82 -5.29 -10.99
CA GLN A 470 23.48 -6.57 -11.62
C GLN A 470 22.73 -7.47 -10.64
N LEU A 471 21.93 -8.39 -11.16
CA LEU A 471 21.40 -9.50 -10.37
C LEU A 471 22.53 -10.48 -10.07
N ASP A 472 22.57 -10.98 -8.83
CA ASP A 472 23.55 -12.00 -8.44
C ASP A 472 23.34 -13.28 -9.25
N ALA A 473 24.44 -13.96 -9.59
CA ALA A 473 24.43 -15.18 -10.41
C ALA A 473 23.51 -16.29 -9.87
N ALA A 474 23.36 -16.37 -8.54
CA ALA A 474 22.45 -17.32 -7.90
C ALA A 474 20.97 -17.00 -8.23
N ILE A 475 20.59 -15.71 -8.22
CA ILE A 475 19.25 -15.26 -8.61
C ILE A 475 18.99 -15.62 -10.09
N VAL A 476 19.92 -15.25 -10.98
CA VAL A 476 19.81 -15.56 -12.42
C VAL A 476 19.65 -17.06 -12.67
N THR A 477 20.41 -17.89 -11.93
CA THR A 477 20.32 -19.35 -12.01
C THR A 477 18.95 -19.87 -11.64
N ILE A 478 18.39 -19.41 -10.50
CA ILE A 478 17.05 -19.80 -10.04
C ILE A 478 15.98 -19.40 -11.06
N LEU A 479 16.05 -18.17 -11.57
CA LEU A 479 15.11 -17.65 -12.57
C LEU A 479 15.13 -18.51 -13.85
N GLY A 480 16.29 -18.89 -14.35
CA GLY A 480 16.43 -19.80 -15.49
C GLY A 480 15.84 -21.20 -15.22
N GLN A 481 16.01 -21.71 -14.00
CA GLN A 481 15.41 -22.98 -13.57
C GLN A 481 13.88 -22.89 -13.46
N VAL A 482 13.35 -21.76 -12.97
CA VAL A 482 11.89 -21.50 -12.94
C VAL A 482 11.33 -21.54 -14.35
N GLY A 483 11.92 -20.80 -15.30
CA GLY A 483 11.45 -20.79 -16.68
C GLY A 483 11.54 -22.13 -17.39
N SER A 484 12.56 -22.95 -17.06
CA SER A 484 12.70 -24.30 -17.61
C SER A 484 11.65 -25.27 -17.06
N SER A 485 11.16 -25.04 -15.82
CA SER A 485 10.30 -25.97 -15.08
C SER A 485 8.82 -25.55 -15.06
N TRP A 486 8.52 -24.27 -15.33
CA TRP A 486 7.16 -23.74 -15.29
C TRP A 486 6.58 -23.56 -16.70
N THR A 487 5.31 -23.93 -16.83
CA THR A 487 4.50 -23.64 -18.01
C THR A 487 3.29 -22.83 -17.57
N PRO A 488 3.13 -21.59 -18.07
CA PRO A 488 1.96 -20.76 -17.76
C PRO A 488 0.65 -21.46 -18.13
N ASN A 489 -0.35 -21.40 -17.28
CA ASN A 489 -1.68 -21.83 -17.61
C ASN A 489 -2.37 -20.75 -18.45
N VAL A 490 -2.55 -21.01 -19.75
CA VAL A 490 -3.19 -20.06 -20.67
C VAL A 490 -4.72 -20.10 -20.64
N SER A 491 -5.30 -21.08 -19.92
CA SER A 491 -6.74 -21.32 -19.87
C SER A 491 -7.31 -20.96 -18.50
N ARG A 492 -7.28 -19.67 -18.13
CA ARG A 492 -8.02 -19.22 -16.95
C ARG A 492 -9.46 -18.84 -17.31
N ALA A 493 -10.36 -18.88 -16.32
CA ALA A 493 -11.69 -18.31 -16.46
C ALA A 493 -11.60 -16.78 -16.71
N PRO A 494 -12.57 -16.20 -17.43
CA PRO A 494 -12.66 -14.74 -17.57
C PRO A 494 -12.69 -14.06 -16.20
N LEU A 495 -12.10 -12.85 -16.11
CA LEU A 495 -12.19 -12.03 -14.90
C LEU A 495 -13.68 -11.74 -14.61
N PRO A 496 -14.20 -12.03 -13.42
CA PRO A 496 -15.56 -11.68 -13.03
C PRO A 496 -15.81 -10.17 -13.14
N ALA A 497 -17.07 -9.79 -13.30
CA ALA A 497 -17.45 -8.39 -13.23
C ALA A 497 -17.00 -7.79 -11.89
N GLN A 498 -16.35 -6.64 -11.97
CA GLN A 498 -15.83 -5.95 -10.80
C GLN A 498 -16.90 -5.07 -10.16
N VAL A 499 -16.78 -4.84 -8.86
CA VAL A 499 -17.62 -3.88 -8.14
C VAL A 499 -17.36 -2.48 -8.70
N PRO A 500 -18.41 -1.68 -9.02
CA PRO A 500 -18.19 -0.33 -9.48
C PRO A 500 -17.45 0.50 -8.41
N LEU A 501 -16.45 1.23 -8.84
CA LEU A 501 -15.67 2.18 -8.04
C LEU A 501 -16.08 3.61 -8.39
N ASN A 502 -15.77 4.55 -7.52
CA ASN A 502 -15.95 5.97 -7.78
C ASN A 502 -14.65 6.71 -7.52
N GLU A 503 -13.97 7.08 -8.59
CA GLU A 503 -12.65 7.72 -8.57
C GLU A 503 -12.70 9.17 -8.08
N HIS A 504 -13.88 9.79 -8.06
CA HIS A 504 -14.11 11.17 -7.64
C HIS A 504 -15.20 11.26 -6.57
N PRO A 505 -14.97 10.67 -5.40
CA PRO A 505 -15.96 10.71 -4.33
C PRO A 505 -16.13 12.13 -3.80
N TYR A 506 -17.34 12.45 -3.36
CA TYR A 506 -17.60 13.62 -2.56
C TYR A 506 -17.00 13.39 -1.16
N LEU A 507 -15.98 14.15 -0.79
CA LEU A 507 -15.36 14.04 0.52
C LEU A 507 -16.30 14.58 1.60
N PRO A 508 -16.73 13.75 2.59
CA PRO A 508 -17.52 14.24 3.71
C PRO A 508 -16.72 15.24 4.55
N THR A 509 -17.38 16.28 5.01
CA THR A 509 -16.83 17.25 5.98
C THR A 509 -16.98 16.78 7.42
N GLY A 510 -17.80 15.75 7.64
CA GLY A 510 -18.02 15.14 8.95
C GLY A 510 -18.93 13.91 8.86
N ALA A 511 -18.94 13.14 9.93
CA ALA A 511 -19.83 11.99 10.09
C ALA A 511 -20.39 11.91 11.50
N THR A 512 -21.61 11.35 11.63
CA THR A 512 -22.25 11.01 12.89
C THR A 512 -22.82 9.59 12.81
N ALA A 513 -22.93 8.91 13.94
CA ALA A 513 -23.48 7.57 13.98
C ALA A 513 -24.39 7.38 15.21
N THR A 514 -25.27 6.40 15.17
CA THR A 514 -26.08 6.00 16.33
C THR A 514 -25.23 5.49 17.48
N SER A 515 -24.07 4.90 17.18
CA SER A 515 -23.07 4.45 18.15
C SER A 515 -21.71 4.29 17.48
N GLY A 516 -20.64 4.28 18.27
CA GLY A 516 -19.27 4.17 17.77
C GLY A 516 -18.70 5.48 17.24
N THR A 517 -17.43 5.46 16.83
CA THR A 517 -16.69 6.65 16.35
C THR A 517 -16.86 6.77 14.84
N ALA A 518 -17.80 7.61 14.42
CA ALA A 518 -18.18 7.75 13.00
C ALA A 518 -17.04 8.26 12.10
N SER A 519 -16.14 9.11 12.64
CA SER A 519 -15.02 9.67 11.89
C SER A 519 -14.07 8.60 11.32
N ASN A 520 -13.99 7.44 11.96
CA ASN A 520 -13.14 6.35 11.53
C ASN A 520 -13.55 5.73 10.17
N ALA A 521 -14.78 5.97 9.73
CA ALA A 521 -15.27 5.49 8.44
C ALA A 521 -15.10 6.50 7.31
N ILE A 522 -14.45 7.63 7.57
CA ILE A 522 -14.29 8.70 6.59
C ILE A 522 -12.92 9.38 6.67
N ASP A 523 -11.91 8.78 7.26
CA ASP A 523 -10.60 9.41 7.46
C ASP A 523 -9.60 9.14 6.32
N GLY A 524 -9.94 8.24 5.40
CA GLY A 524 -9.10 7.87 4.26
C GLY A 524 -7.91 7.00 4.66
N VAL A 525 -7.99 6.33 5.81
CA VAL A 525 -6.95 5.42 6.32
C VAL A 525 -7.46 3.98 6.19
N ASN A 526 -6.97 3.27 5.20
CA ASN A 526 -7.47 1.94 4.84
C ASN A 526 -6.36 0.93 4.51
N ASP A 527 -5.19 1.06 5.13
CA ASP A 527 -4.10 0.08 4.96
C ASP A 527 -4.17 -1.04 6.01
N VAL A 528 -3.61 -2.18 5.65
CA VAL A 528 -3.44 -3.33 6.54
C VAL A 528 -2.53 -2.96 7.71
N GLY A 529 -3.07 -3.07 8.93
CA GLY A 529 -2.33 -2.75 10.16
C GLY A 529 -2.34 -1.28 10.58
N VAL A 530 -2.84 -0.37 9.76
CA VAL A 530 -2.95 1.08 10.06
C VAL A 530 -4.37 1.61 9.79
N ASN A 531 -5.35 0.75 9.70
CA ASN A 531 -6.72 1.16 9.49
C ASN A 531 -7.41 1.54 10.80
N THR A 532 -8.38 2.42 10.68
CA THR A 532 -9.36 2.75 11.71
C THR A 532 -10.71 2.20 11.29
N VAL A 533 -11.54 1.80 12.25
CA VAL A 533 -12.83 1.15 11.97
C VAL A 533 -13.94 1.79 12.78
N TRP A 534 -15.00 2.25 12.12
CA TRP A 534 -16.26 2.49 12.80
C TRP A 534 -16.86 1.14 13.20
N THR A 535 -17.15 0.98 14.49
CA THR A 535 -17.84 -0.20 15.02
C THR A 535 -19.03 0.27 15.85
N SER A 536 -20.22 -0.15 15.46
CA SER A 536 -21.47 0.17 16.16
C SER A 536 -21.73 -0.75 17.36
N SER A 537 -22.74 -0.43 18.14
CA SER A 537 -23.35 -1.38 19.08
C SER A 537 -24.05 -2.52 18.34
N THR A 538 -24.43 -3.57 19.08
CA THR A 538 -25.05 -4.79 18.51
C THR A 538 -26.57 -4.72 18.40
N SER A 539 -27.18 -3.59 18.76
CA SER A 539 -28.64 -3.37 18.64
C SER A 539 -28.94 -2.74 17.29
N PHE A 540 -29.63 -3.42 16.42
CA PHE A 540 -29.97 -2.95 15.08
C PHE A 540 -31.39 -2.35 15.01
N PRO A 541 -31.67 -1.37 14.10
CA PRO A 541 -30.75 -0.84 13.09
C PRO A 541 -29.69 0.11 13.66
N GLN A 542 -28.54 0.18 13.00
CA GLN A 542 -27.48 1.13 13.28
C GLN A 542 -27.29 2.06 12.07
N SER A 543 -26.96 3.31 12.29
CA SER A 543 -26.75 4.25 11.20
C SER A 543 -25.44 5.02 11.30
N LEU A 544 -24.85 5.26 10.14
CA LEU A 544 -23.71 6.15 9.91
C LEU A 544 -24.17 7.22 8.92
N THR A 545 -24.13 8.48 9.31
CA THR A 545 -24.57 9.63 8.50
C THR A 545 -23.38 10.50 8.14
N LEU A 546 -23.19 10.76 6.86
CA LEU A 546 -22.15 11.60 6.28
C LEU A 546 -22.71 12.99 5.98
N ASP A 547 -21.97 14.05 6.33
CA ASP A 547 -22.26 15.43 5.91
C ASP A 547 -21.30 15.82 4.77
N LEU A 548 -21.84 16.08 3.58
CA LEU A 548 -21.06 16.48 2.41
C LEU A 548 -20.74 17.99 2.39
N GLY A 549 -21.05 18.72 3.49
CA GLY A 549 -20.80 20.14 3.65
C GLY A 549 -21.78 21.05 2.89
N SER A 550 -22.24 20.62 1.73
CA SER A 550 -23.22 21.31 0.90
C SER A 550 -24.08 20.30 0.14
N VAL A 551 -25.22 20.74 -0.37
CA VAL A 551 -26.05 19.92 -1.26
C VAL A 551 -25.28 19.62 -2.54
N LYS A 552 -25.09 18.33 -2.85
CA LYS A 552 -24.60 17.82 -4.14
C LYS A 552 -25.82 17.48 -4.99
N PRO A 553 -25.84 17.84 -6.29
CA PRO A 553 -27.06 17.70 -7.10
C PRO A 553 -27.35 16.26 -7.55
N ASP A 554 -26.36 15.37 -7.53
CA ASP A 554 -26.32 14.15 -8.31
C ASP A 554 -25.74 12.94 -7.54
N VAL A 555 -25.96 12.90 -6.22
CA VAL A 555 -25.56 11.73 -5.39
C VAL A 555 -26.22 10.49 -5.96
N GLY A 556 -25.43 9.51 -6.39
CA GLY A 556 -25.92 8.30 -7.05
C GLY A 556 -25.02 7.09 -6.88
N TYR A 557 -24.01 7.19 -6.01
CA TYR A 557 -23.10 6.11 -5.68
C TYR A 557 -22.83 6.09 -4.17
N PHE A 558 -22.74 4.87 -3.61
CA PHE A 558 -22.26 4.63 -2.26
C PHE A 558 -21.32 3.43 -2.25
N GLY A 559 -20.10 3.62 -1.71
CA GLY A 559 -19.10 2.60 -1.50
C GLY A 559 -18.92 2.28 -0.02
N TYR A 560 -18.71 1.00 0.28
CA TYR A 560 -18.59 0.47 1.63
C TYR A 560 -17.42 -0.52 1.71
N LEU A 561 -16.41 -0.20 2.51
CA LEU A 561 -15.34 -1.11 2.89
C LEU A 561 -15.63 -1.66 4.29
N PRO A 562 -15.88 -2.97 4.45
CA PRO A 562 -16.10 -3.61 5.74
C PRO A 562 -14.93 -3.46 6.72
N GLY A 563 -15.08 -3.97 7.94
CA GLY A 563 -14.01 -3.95 8.94
C GLY A 563 -12.80 -4.79 8.54
N TYR A 564 -11.63 -4.31 8.90
CA TYR A 564 -10.36 -5.03 8.81
C TYR A 564 -9.77 -5.25 10.19
N ALA A 565 -9.17 -6.41 10.42
CA ALA A 565 -8.45 -6.72 11.65
C ALA A 565 -7.19 -7.50 11.34
N GLY A 566 -6.06 -7.04 11.83
CA GLY A 566 -4.76 -7.61 11.49
C GLY A 566 -4.48 -7.49 9.99
N ASN A 567 -4.15 -8.59 9.34
CA ASN A 567 -3.74 -8.61 7.93
C ASN A 567 -4.87 -9.05 6.98
N GLY A 568 -6.13 -8.84 7.34
CA GLY A 568 -7.22 -9.26 6.47
C GLY A 568 -8.61 -8.73 6.85
N PRO A 569 -9.58 -8.89 5.92
CA PRO A 569 -10.94 -8.47 6.15
C PRO A 569 -11.61 -9.30 7.24
N THR A 570 -12.43 -8.65 8.07
CA THR A 570 -13.28 -9.33 9.04
C THR A 570 -14.66 -9.54 8.43
N THR A 571 -15.18 -10.75 8.53
CA THR A 571 -16.58 -11.02 8.15
C THR A 571 -17.55 -10.76 9.31
N ASN A 572 -17.08 -10.81 10.57
CA ASN A 572 -17.89 -10.48 11.74
C ASN A 572 -18.11 -8.97 11.79
N GLY A 573 -19.38 -8.53 11.77
CA GLY A 573 -19.73 -7.11 11.70
C GLY A 573 -19.84 -6.56 10.27
N SER A 574 -19.51 -7.34 9.22
CA SER A 574 -19.81 -6.95 7.84
C SER A 574 -21.32 -6.83 7.64
N ILE A 575 -21.76 -5.68 7.10
CA ILE A 575 -23.17 -5.37 6.88
C ILE A 575 -23.72 -6.31 5.80
N THR A 576 -24.85 -6.96 6.10
CA THR A 576 -25.52 -7.90 5.18
C THR A 576 -26.88 -7.40 4.71
N SER A 577 -27.53 -6.49 5.43
CA SER A 577 -28.75 -5.81 5.01
C SER A 577 -28.61 -4.33 5.27
N TYR A 578 -28.90 -3.52 4.26
CA TYR A 578 -28.66 -2.09 4.29
C TYR A 578 -29.74 -1.26 3.62
N LYS A 579 -29.80 0.01 4.01
CA LYS A 579 -30.48 1.09 3.28
C LYS A 579 -29.52 2.27 3.12
N ILE A 580 -29.54 2.89 1.96
CA ILE A 580 -28.92 4.18 1.72
C ILE A 580 -30.01 5.23 1.66
N LEU A 581 -29.93 6.19 2.57
CA LEU A 581 -30.91 7.27 2.67
C LEU A 581 -30.22 8.60 2.41
N VAL A 582 -30.94 9.53 1.82
CA VAL A 582 -30.44 10.86 1.48
C VAL A 582 -31.33 11.95 2.07
N SER A 583 -30.71 13.09 2.40
CA SER A 583 -31.42 14.26 2.96
C SER A 583 -30.69 15.54 2.58
N SER A 584 -31.43 16.62 2.43
CA SER A 584 -30.86 17.97 2.29
C SER A 584 -30.65 18.71 3.60
N ASP A 585 -31.35 18.31 4.68
CA ASP A 585 -31.48 19.06 5.94
C ASP A 585 -31.16 18.24 7.20
N ASN A 586 -30.81 16.97 7.06
CA ASN A 586 -30.56 15.99 8.14
C ASN A 586 -31.80 15.68 9.01
N SER A 587 -32.99 16.06 8.58
CA SER A 587 -34.24 15.82 9.32
C SER A 587 -35.19 14.88 8.58
N VAL A 588 -35.42 15.10 7.30
CA VAL A 588 -36.27 14.28 6.46
C VAL A 588 -35.37 13.46 5.52
N TYR A 589 -35.49 12.16 5.60
CA TYR A 589 -34.70 11.23 4.79
C TYR A 589 -35.57 10.48 3.78
N THR A 590 -35.07 10.36 2.57
CA THR A 590 -35.65 9.53 1.52
C THR A 590 -34.73 8.34 1.24
N THR A 591 -35.28 7.14 1.15
CA THR A 591 -34.51 5.95 0.78
C THR A 591 -34.11 6.06 -0.69
N ALA A 592 -32.81 6.12 -0.96
CA ALA A 592 -32.25 6.12 -2.31
C ALA A 592 -32.17 4.69 -2.87
N THR A 593 -31.75 3.74 -2.04
CA THR A 593 -31.70 2.32 -2.39
C THR A 593 -31.63 1.47 -1.10
N SER A 594 -31.94 0.18 -1.23
CA SER A 594 -31.77 -0.82 -0.17
C SER A 594 -31.43 -2.15 -0.78
N GLY A 595 -30.79 -3.03 0.00
CA GLY A 595 -30.41 -4.34 -0.51
C GLY A 595 -29.68 -5.19 0.52
N THR A 596 -28.99 -6.19 -0.02
CA THR A 596 -28.16 -7.10 0.78
C THR A 596 -26.77 -7.18 0.20
N TRP A 597 -25.78 -7.35 1.08
CA TRP A 597 -24.39 -7.65 0.72
C TRP A 597 -23.98 -9.04 1.22
N PRO A 598 -22.99 -9.70 0.59
CA PRO A 598 -22.59 -11.06 0.96
C PRO A 598 -22.06 -11.20 2.40
N GLY A 599 -21.56 -10.10 2.99
CA GLY A 599 -20.90 -10.13 4.29
C GLY A 599 -19.59 -10.95 4.26
N ASP A 600 -18.87 -10.91 3.14
CA ASP A 600 -17.63 -11.64 2.89
C ASP A 600 -16.37 -10.83 3.23
N GLY A 601 -16.54 -9.63 3.77
CA GLY A 601 -15.45 -8.73 4.13
C GLY A 601 -14.87 -7.95 2.94
N LYS A 602 -15.40 -8.12 1.73
CA LYS A 602 -14.93 -7.41 0.54
C LYS A 602 -15.61 -6.06 0.40
N TYR A 603 -14.95 -5.16 -0.33
CA TYR A 603 -15.53 -3.88 -0.73
C TYR A 603 -16.83 -4.07 -1.50
N GLN A 604 -17.81 -3.21 -1.24
CA GLN A 604 -19.11 -3.19 -1.88
C GLN A 604 -19.39 -1.81 -2.45
N GLY A 605 -19.85 -1.73 -3.68
CA GLY A 605 -20.33 -0.50 -4.32
C GLY A 605 -21.77 -0.67 -4.78
N VAL A 606 -22.58 0.37 -4.62
CA VAL A 606 -23.96 0.38 -5.09
C VAL A 606 -24.28 1.67 -5.84
N LEU A 607 -24.89 1.51 -7.01
CA LEU A 607 -25.41 2.60 -7.83
C LEU A 607 -26.91 2.78 -7.60
N PHE A 608 -27.38 4.02 -7.62
CA PHE A 608 -28.80 4.37 -7.55
C PHE A 608 -29.09 5.63 -8.40
N GLY A 609 -30.35 5.96 -8.57
CA GLY A 609 -30.73 7.16 -9.33
C GLY A 609 -30.15 8.43 -8.68
N PRO A 610 -29.66 9.40 -9.47
CA PRO A 610 -29.06 10.61 -8.93
C PRO A 610 -30.09 11.42 -8.13
N MET A 611 -29.70 11.85 -6.93
CA MET A 611 -30.53 12.61 -5.99
C MET A 611 -29.75 13.78 -5.41
N ALA A 612 -30.40 14.94 -5.26
CA ALA A 612 -29.80 16.06 -4.57
C ALA A 612 -29.76 15.80 -3.05
N ALA A 613 -28.57 15.82 -2.47
CA ALA A 613 -28.40 15.57 -1.03
C ALA A 613 -27.16 16.28 -0.45
N ARG A 614 -27.26 16.70 0.80
CA ARG A 614 -26.13 17.08 1.64
C ARG A 614 -25.74 15.95 2.59
N TYR A 615 -26.75 15.22 3.10
CA TYR A 615 -26.55 14.14 4.06
C TYR A 615 -26.85 12.80 3.40
N VAL A 616 -25.94 11.85 3.58
CA VAL A 616 -26.09 10.48 3.12
C VAL A 616 -25.95 9.55 4.32
N ARG A 617 -26.94 8.70 4.54
CA ARG A 617 -26.99 7.78 5.67
C ARG A 617 -26.95 6.35 5.19
N LEU A 618 -25.98 5.60 5.67
CA LEU A 618 -25.99 4.15 5.67
C LEU A 618 -26.76 3.67 6.90
N GLU A 619 -27.86 2.96 6.72
CA GLU A 619 -28.54 2.24 7.77
C GLU A 619 -28.26 0.76 7.64
N ALA A 620 -27.63 0.17 8.65
CA ALA A 620 -27.36 -1.25 8.74
C ALA A 620 -28.49 -1.93 9.52
N ASP A 621 -29.24 -2.80 8.84
CA ASP A 621 -30.34 -3.57 9.47
C ASP A 621 -29.83 -4.91 10.01
N ALA A 622 -28.80 -5.48 9.42
CA ALA A 622 -28.19 -6.74 9.84
C ALA A 622 -26.70 -6.82 9.44
N VAL A 623 -25.98 -7.63 10.19
CA VAL A 623 -24.57 -7.94 9.93
C VAL A 623 -24.33 -9.45 9.93
N LYS A 624 -23.19 -9.88 9.42
CA LYS A 624 -22.70 -11.24 9.58
C LYS A 624 -22.11 -11.42 10.98
N GLY A 625 -22.40 -12.54 11.63
CA GLY A 625 -21.90 -12.84 12.97
C GLY A 625 -22.69 -12.15 14.07
N THR A 626 -22.04 -11.87 15.20
CA THR A 626 -22.67 -11.36 16.44
C THR A 626 -22.16 -9.96 16.83
N GLY A 627 -21.30 -9.35 16.01
CA GLY A 627 -20.72 -8.03 16.26
C GLY A 627 -21.66 -6.88 15.94
N GLY A 628 -21.22 -5.63 16.22
CA GLY A 628 -21.82 -4.42 15.67
C GLY A 628 -21.45 -4.24 14.20
N ALA A 629 -22.18 -3.38 13.47
CA ALA A 629 -21.82 -3.00 12.12
C ALA A 629 -20.44 -2.35 12.08
N GLN A 630 -19.63 -2.71 11.10
CA GLN A 630 -18.26 -2.20 10.93
C GLN A 630 -18.08 -1.59 9.55
N ALA A 631 -17.36 -0.47 9.50
CA ALA A 631 -16.86 0.13 8.27
C ALA A 631 -15.46 0.70 8.48
N THR A 632 -14.51 0.28 7.67
CA THR A 632 -13.18 0.90 7.61
C THR A 632 -13.26 2.21 6.85
N GLU A 633 -13.96 2.22 5.69
CA GLU A 633 -14.15 3.44 4.91
C GLU A 633 -15.51 3.38 4.19
N VAL A 634 -16.13 4.55 4.03
CA VAL A 634 -17.29 4.73 3.18
C VAL A 634 -17.11 5.96 2.30
N VAL A 635 -17.55 5.85 1.06
CA VAL A 635 -17.50 6.94 0.08
C VAL A 635 -18.85 7.17 -0.54
N VAL A 636 -19.09 8.41 -0.96
CA VAL A 636 -20.29 8.85 -1.65
C VAL A 636 -19.87 9.58 -2.92
N GLY A 637 -20.57 9.41 -4.02
CA GLY A 637 -20.25 10.08 -5.26
C GLY A 637 -21.44 10.29 -6.18
N ALA A 638 -21.17 10.94 -7.30
CA ALA A 638 -22.10 10.96 -8.42
C ALA A 638 -22.21 9.56 -9.05
N ARG A 639 -23.34 9.23 -9.63
CA ARG A 639 -23.44 8.07 -10.54
C ARG A 639 -22.68 8.43 -11.82
N ARG A 640 -21.64 7.69 -12.13
CA ARG A 640 -20.86 7.79 -13.36
C ARG A 640 -21.05 6.57 -14.22
#